data_f9b17f8996aaf8c5f45b82711fc8a751
#
_entry.id   f9b17f8996aaf8c5f45b82711fc8a751
#
_cell.length_a   1.000
_cell.length_b   1.000
_cell.length_c   1.000
_cell.angle_alpha   90.00
_cell.angle_beta   90.00
_cell.angle_gamma   90.00
#
_symmetry.space_group_name_H-M   'P 1'
#
loop_
_entity.id
_entity.type
_entity.pdbx_description
1 polymer ?
#
loop_
_entity_poly.entity_id
_entity_poly.type
_entity_poly.pdbx_seq_one_letter_code
_entity_poly.pdbx_strand_id
1 'polypeptide(L)'
;MKTDRNRLRLAALGAVLLVAAALAPCALAAPSADDYQRAQALSRRYEALVDRQPSQPLWLDAGHFLYRRRLARAGAAPAIEYRRVTVDGGRNEPAFDHARLAAAMSAASGKPVDASTLQLHAVELDAHQLAFERAGVRWQCALPKYSCTRTEMGALPPDSYDLSIPLKQGQAYAQASPDGKWRAWIEAGNVVVAPVAGGAPVALSRDGSAAAYYAVDSFAWSPDSTRLVAYRVTPAPLRTVHYIESAPPDQLQPKLHQQIYAKPGDPLPMLQPVLFDLASRQAQAVPTALFPNAFALGWPQWRRDGSGFTFEYNERGHQRYRVIEADGRSAQARTLIEETSPTFIEYSDLSGNHEDGGKRYRHDFADGARTLWASERDGWEQLYLYDTRRGDAPRQVTRGEWVVRKVERVDEAAQQIYFTASGMNPGEDPYYRHAYRIGVDGRGLTALTPAQADHEVVLSPDGRWLLDLYSRVDLGPVLELRRSDDGALVQQVERTDLSRLRAAGWVPPLPFHAPGRDGKTEIWGVIHRPQAQVDGQRYRVVENIYAGPHGSFVPKTFSARVPALTALGFAVAQIDGMGTNNRSRAFHDVAWRNLKDAGFPDRIAWHRAVAAQYPWYAIEQGVGIYGTSAGGQSALGALLFHPEFYIAAVANSGCHDNRMDKIWWNEQWMGWPVGPWYSASSNVDNAWRLQGHLLLVTGDMDHNVDPASTFQVADRLIKAGKDFDLLVVPGGDHDAGGDYGQRRLADFFVRWLQQAPTPDWNGAPSTLHAGT
;
A
#
# COMPACT_ATOMS: atom_id res chain seq x y z
N MET A 1 67.04 -23.86 -47.54
CA MET A 1 66.60 -23.22 -46.26
C MET A 1 65.43 -22.24 -46.46
N LYS A 2 64.33 -22.67 -47.08
CA LYS A 2 63.12 -21.81 -47.21
C LYS A 2 61.82 -22.58 -47.04
N THR A 3 61.84 -23.80 -46.50
CA THR A 3 60.65 -24.66 -46.36
C THR A 3 60.17 -24.88 -44.94
N ASP A 4 60.89 -24.44 -43.88
CA ASP A 4 60.48 -24.72 -42.47
C ASP A 4 59.74 -23.56 -41.78
N ARG A 5 59.72 -22.37 -42.37
CA ARG A 5 58.99 -21.23 -41.76
C ARG A 5 57.46 -21.26 -41.99
N ASN A 6 56.95 -21.98 -42.98
CA ASN A 6 55.54 -22.05 -43.30
C ASN A 6 54.78 -23.14 -42.51
N ARG A 7 55.47 -24.16 -42.01
CA ARG A 7 54.81 -25.21 -41.19
C ARG A 7 54.56 -24.77 -39.74
N LEU A 8 55.38 -23.88 -39.18
CA LEU A 8 55.25 -23.36 -37.89
C LEU A 8 54.13 -22.26 -37.78
N ARG A 9 53.84 -21.57 -38.91
CA ARG A 9 52.73 -20.59 -38.96
C ARG A 9 51.36 -21.22 -39.11
N LEU A 10 51.22 -22.37 -39.71
CA LEU A 10 49.97 -23.12 -39.86
C LEU A 10 49.58 -23.86 -38.54
N ALA A 11 50.58 -24.32 -37.78
CA ALA A 11 50.31 -24.94 -36.47
C ALA A 11 49.89 -23.94 -35.40
N ALA A 12 50.39 -22.69 -35.47
CA ALA A 12 49.99 -21.62 -34.53
C ALA A 12 48.60 -21.05 -34.84
N LEU A 13 48.17 -21.00 -36.10
CA LEU A 13 46.80 -20.59 -36.46
C LEU A 13 45.75 -21.68 -36.14
N GLY A 14 46.10 -22.96 -36.22
CA GLY A 14 45.20 -24.06 -35.83
C GLY A 14 44.97 -24.15 -34.34
N ALA A 15 45.95 -23.82 -33.51
CA ALA A 15 45.81 -23.79 -32.03
C ALA A 15 45.00 -22.60 -31.51
N VAL A 16 45.05 -21.43 -32.17
CA VAL A 16 44.27 -20.24 -31.80
C VAL A 16 42.80 -20.41 -32.22
N LEU A 17 42.49 -21.11 -33.30
CA LEU A 17 41.10 -21.38 -33.72
C LEU A 17 40.42 -22.46 -32.87
N LEU A 18 41.17 -23.41 -32.30
CA LEU A 18 40.61 -24.43 -31.38
C LEU A 18 40.37 -23.94 -29.96
N VAL A 19 41.08 -22.92 -29.49
CA VAL A 19 40.85 -22.29 -28.17
C VAL A 19 39.70 -21.28 -28.23
N ALA A 20 39.42 -20.66 -29.39
CA ALA A 20 38.27 -19.76 -29.56
C ALA A 20 36.92 -20.49 -29.70
N ALA A 21 36.91 -21.78 -30.06
CA ALA A 21 35.70 -22.59 -30.16
C ALA A 21 35.23 -23.21 -28.80
N ALA A 22 36.05 -23.14 -27.75
CA ALA A 22 35.75 -23.73 -26.44
C ALA A 22 35.12 -22.74 -25.41
N LEU A 23 34.89 -21.48 -25.83
CA LEU A 23 34.27 -20.42 -24.98
C LEU A 23 33.03 -19.80 -25.62
N ALA A 24 32.30 -20.51 -26.44
CA ALA A 24 30.95 -20.09 -26.81
C ALA A 24 30.07 -20.28 -25.56
N PRO A 25 29.49 -19.19 -24.98
CA PRO A 25 28.51 -19.36 -23.90
C PRO A 25 27.40 -20.26 -24.46
N CYS A 26 27.01 -21.28 -23.70
CA CYS A 26 25.80 -22.05 -23.99
C CYS A 26 24.65 -21.05 -24.09
N ALA A 27 24.29 -20.65 -25.30
CA ALA A 27 23.11 -19.80 -25.51
C ALA A 27 21.91 -20.61 -25.02
N LEU A 28 21.14 -20.04 -24.12
CA LEU A 28 19.84 -20.59 -23.74
C LEU A 28 19.03 -20.82 -25.02
N ALA A 29 18.43 -21.99 -25.16
CA ALA A 29 17.49 -22.20 -26.24
C ALA A 29 16.36 -21.15 -26.14
N ALA A 30 15.93 -20.61 -27.28
CA ALA A 30 14.83 -19.65 -27.31
C ALA A 30 13.59 -20.25 -26.64
N PRO A 31 12.92 -19.52 -25.72
CA PRO A 31 11.76 -20.06 -25.04
C PRO A 31 10.61 -20.38 -26.00
N SER A 32 10.02 -21.55 -25.88
CA SER A 32 8.83 -21.96 -26.64
C SER A 32 7.53 -21.40 -26.03
N ALA A 33 6.41 -21.47 -26.76
CA ALA A 33 5.11 -21.12 -26.25
C ALA A 33 4.73 -21.91 -24.98
N ASP A 34 5.13 -23.20 -24.91
CA ASP A 34 4.92 -24.03 -23.72
C ASP A 34 5.74 -23.55 -22.51
N ASP A 35 6.93 -22.98 -22.73
CA ASP A 35 7.72 -22.37 -21.64
C ASP A 35 7.00 -21.17 -21.04
N TYR A 36 6.39 -20.32 -21.87
CA TYR A 36 5.58 -19.20 -21.40
C TYR A 36 4.34 -19.65 -20.62
N GLN A 37 3.61 -20.65 -21.11
CA GLN A 37 2.46 -21.20 -20.39
C GLN A 37 2.88 -21.79 -19.04
N ARG A 38 3.99 -22.54 -19.00
CA ARG A 38 4.55 -23.05 -17.74
C ARG A 38 4.94 -21.92 -16.79
N ALA A 39 5.56 -20.87 -17.31
CA ALA A 39 5.96 -19.70 -16.53
C ALA A 39 4.76 -18.96 -15.89
N GLN A 40 3.70 -18.74 -16.66
CA GLN A 40 2.46 -18.13 -16.17
C GLN A 40 1.74 -19.01 -15.12
N ALA A 41 1.75 -20.32 -15.29
CA ALA A 41 1.10 -21.25 -14.37
C ALA A 41 1.91 -21.49 -13.08
N LEU A 42 3.21 -21.14 -13.06
CA LEU A 42 4.14 -21.57 -12.02
C LEU A 42 3.75 -21.07 -10.62
N SER A 43 3.38 -19.81 -10.47
CA SER A 43 2.96 -19.22 -9.20
C SER A 43 1.74 -19.95 -8.62
N ARG A 44 0.70 -20.19 -9.44
CA ARG A 44 -0.51 -20.93 -9.01
C ARG A 44 -0.16 -22.36 -8.61
N ARG A 45 0.73 -23.02 -9.35
CA ARG A 45 1.21 -24.37 -9.03
C ARG A 45 1.92 -24.39 -7.67
N TYR A 46 2.81 -23.45 -7.41
CA TYR A 46 3.56 -23.37 -6.15
C TYR A 46 2.64 -23.03 -4.97
N GLU A 47 1.74 -22.08 -5.13
CA GLU A 47 0.75 -21.74 -4.10
C GLU A 47 -0.10 -22.95 -3.69
N ALA A 48 -0.47 -23.81 -4.64
CA ALA A 48 -1.25 -25.02 -4.35
C ALA A 48 -0.50 -26.07 -3.51
N LEU A 49 0.83 -25.97 -3.40
CA LEU A 49 1.67 -26.92 -2.67
C LEU A 49 1.99 -26.48 -1.24
N VAL A 50 1.62 -25.27 -0.85
CA VAL A 50 1.80 -24.76 0.53
C VAL A 50 0.73 -25.35 1.42
N ASP A 51 1.16 -26.04 2.48
CA ASP A 51 0.25 -26.74 3.39
C ASP A 51 0.29 -26.15 4.82
N ARG A 52 -0.84 -26.24 5.54
CA ARG A 52 -1.01 -25.75 6.91
C ARG A 52 -0.59 -24.30 7.14
N GLN A 53 -0.76 -23.44 6.16
CA GLN A 53 -0.39 -22.03 6.25
C GLN A 53 -1.40 -21.25 7.12
N PRO A 54 -1.00 -20.77 8.31
CA PRO A 54 -1.85 -19.90 9.13
C PRO A 54 -1.92 -18.50 8.58
N SER A 55 -3.05 -17.83 8.79
CA SER A 55 -3.28 -16.42 8.47
C SER A 55 -4.45 -15.85 9.26
N GLN A 56 -4.53 -14.53 9.35
CA GLN A 56 -5.67 -13.78 9.92
C GLN A 56 -6.07 -14.25 11.33
N PRO A 57 -5.17 -14.23 12.31
CA PRO A 57 -5.54 -14.53 13.69
C PRO A 57 -6.46 -13.43 14.25
N LEU A 58 -7.51 -13.83 14.96
CA LEU A 58 -8.54 -12.92 15.49
C LEU A 58 -9.02 -13.41 16.86
N TRP A 59 -9.01 -12.54 17.87
CA TRP A 59 -9.59 -12.85 19.17
C TRP A 59 -11.12 -12.84 19.12
N LEU A 60 -11.75 -13.87 19.69
CA LEU A 60 -13.19 -13.92 19.94
C LEU A 60 -13.52 -13.35 21.32
N ASP A 61 -12.71 -13.68 22.31
CA ASP A 61 -12.76 -13.21 23.69
C ASP A 61 -11.37 -13.39 24.35
N ALA A 62 -11.24 -13.18 25.64
CA ALA A 62 -9.98 -13.29 26.36
C ALA A 62 -9.40 -14.73 26.40
N GLY A 63 -10.22 -15.75 26.16
CA GLY A 63 -9.84 -17.17 26.25
C GLY A 63 -9.86 -17.92 24.91
N HIS A 64 -10.36 -17.29 23.86
CA HIS A 64 -10.55 -17.94 22.56
C HIS A 64 -10.16 -17.05 21.41
N PHE A 65 -9.51 -17.64 20.39
CA PHE A 65 -9.22 -16.96 19.13
C PHE A 65 -9.45 -17.86 17.93
N LEU A 66 -9.62 -17.24 16.77
CA LEU A 66 -9.70 -17.88 15.46
C LEU A 66 -8.40 -17.65 14.68
N TYR A 67 -8.10 -18.57 13.78
CA TYR A 67 -7.20 -18.32 12.66
C TYR A 67 -7.66 -19.09 11.44
N ARG A 68 -7.31 -18.61 10.27
CA ARG A 68 -7.54 -19.27 9.00
C ARG A 68 -6.33 -20.14 8.66
N ARG A 69 -6.57 -21.39 8.23
CA ARG A 69 -5.55 -22.31 7.78
C ARG A 69 -5.79 -22.72 6.34
N ARG A 70 -4.77 -22.58 5.51
CA ARG A 70 -4.78 -23.08 4.13
C ARG A 70 -4.18 -24.48 4.11
N LEU A 71 -4.85 -25.41 3.43
CA LEU A 71 -4.46 -26.81 3.32
C LEU A 71 -4.22 -27.16 1.86
N ALA A 72 -3.06 -27.76 1.54
CA ALA A 72 -2.74 -28.25 0.20
C ALA A 72 -3.63 -29.49 -0.13
N ARG A 73 -4.15 -29.52 -1.35
CA ARG A 73 -4.94 -30.65 -1.88
C ARG A 73 -4.32 -31.16 -3.16
N ALA A 74 -4.18 -32.50 -3.27
CA ALA A 74 -3.66 -33.11 -4.48
C ALA A 74 -4.60 -32.89 -5.67
N GLY A 75 -4.11 -32.27 -6.75
CA GLY A 75 -4.87 -32.08 -7.98
C GLY A 75 -6.08 -31.13 -7.88
N ALA A 76 -6.21 -30.36 -6.80
CA ALA A 76 -7.31 -29.42 -6.61
C ALA A 76 -6.82 -28.09 -5.98
N ALA A 77 -7.65 -27.06 -6.03
CA ALA A 77 -7.40 -25.81 -5.33
C ALA A 77 -7.23 -26.06 -3.81
N PRO A 78 -6.34 -25.33 -3.13
CA PRO A 78 -6.17 -25.45 -1.68
C PRO A 78 -7.48 -25.24 -0.92
N ALA A 79 -7.67 -25.99 0.16
CA ALA A 79 -8.82 -25.79 1.05
C ALA A 79 -8.51 -24.70 2.09
N ILE A 80 -9.56 -24.02 2.55
CA ILE A 80 -9.53 -23.07 3.64
C ILE A 80 -10.30 -23.67 4.81
N GLU A 81 -9.67 -23.71 5.98
CA GLU A 81 -10.27 -24.14 7.23
C GLU A 81 -10.14 -23.06 8.28
N TYR A 82 -11.21 -22.75 9.00
CA TYR A 82 -11.19 -21.89 10.17
C TYR A 82 -11.02 -22.72 11.43
N ARG A 83 -10.02 -22.36 12.23
CA ARG A 83 -9.67 -23.06 13.47
C ARG A 83 -9.98 -22.17 14.64
N ARG A 84 -10.55 -22.75 15.71
CA ARG A 84 -10.73 -22.09 17.01
C ARG A 84 -9.75 -22.69 18.00
N VAL A 85 -9.07 -21.82 18.73
CA VAL A 85 -8.12 -22.21 19.77
C VAL A 85 -8.62 -21.72 21.12
N THR A 86 -8.60 -22.60 22.12
CA THR A 86 -8.82 -22.26 23.53
C THR A 86 -7.45 -22.06 24.19
N VAL A 87 -7.23 -20.90 24.80
CA VAL A 87 -5.95 -20.55 25.44
C VAL A 87 -5.62 -21.54 26.56
N ASP A 88 -6.56 -21.74 27.49
CA ASP A 88 -6.40 -22.71 28.57
C ASP A 88 -6.55 -24.13 28.02
N GLY A 89 -5.48 -24.95 28.19
CA GLY A 89 -5.44 -26.33 27.73
C GLY A 89 -5.10 -26.53 26.23
N GLY A 90 -4.87 -25.46 25.47
CA GLY A 90 -4.32 -25.52 24.11
C GLY A 90 -5.17 -26.27 23.07
N ARG A 91 -6.51 -26.41 23.27
CA ARG A 91 -7.39 -27.11 22.33
C ARG A 91 -7.46 -26.34 21.03
N ASN A 92 -7.18 -27.03 19.90
CA ASN A 92 -7.22 -26.48 18.55
C ASN A 92 -8.15 -27.34 17.68
N GLU A 93 -9.32 -26.83 17.34
CA GLU A 93 -10.40 -27.58 16.69
C GLU A 93 -11.00 -26.75 15.52
N PRO A 94 -11.75 -27.38 14.58
CA PRO A 94 -12.51 -26.62 13.59
C PRO A 94 -13.44 -25.62 14.30
N ALA A 95 -13.43 -24.36 13.82
CA ALA A 95 -14.22 -23.30 14.45
C ALA A 95 -15.74 -23.52 14.32
N PHE A 96 -16.13 -24.14 13.23
CA PHE A 96 -17.51 -24.49 12.88
C PHE A 96 -17.51 -25.60 11.83
N ASP A 97 -18.69 -26.16 11.52
CA ASP A 97 -18.86 -27.13 10.45
C ASP A 97 -18.93 -26.41 9.09
N HIS A 98 -17.83 -26.44 8.33
CA HIS A 98 -17.68 -25.76 7.04
C HIS A 98 -18.69 -26.28 5.99
N ALA A 99 -18.99 -27.59 6.00
CA ALA A 99 -19.91 -28.18 5.04
C ALA A 99 -21.37 -27.73 5.30
N ARG A 100 -21.79 -27.73 6.56
CA ARG A 100 -23.13 -27.24 6.95
C ARG A 100 -23.26 -25.74 6.70
N LEU A 101 -22.22 -24.94 6.97
CA LEU A 101 -22.24 -23.51 6.67
C LEU A 101 -22.40 -23.26 5.17
N ALA A 102 -21.59 -23.92 4.34
CA ALA A 102 -21.66 -23.78 2.88
C ALA A 102 -23.04 -24.21 2.31
N ALA A 103 -23.59 -25.29 2.83
CA ALA A 103 -24.95 -25.76 2.45
C ALA A 103 -26.05 -24.73 2.82
N ALA A 104 -25.97 -24.15 4.02
CA ALA A 104 -26.90 -23.12 4.48
C ALA A 104 -26.77 -21.82 3.67
N MET A 105 -25.55 -21.40 3.35
CA MET A 105 -25.30 -20.25 2.47
C MET A 105 -25.83 -20.50 1.05
N SER A 106 -25.64 -21.72 0.50
CA SER A 106 -26.16 -22.10 -0.80
C SER A 106 -27.68 -22.03 -0.84
N ALA A 107 -28.34 -22.54 0.20
CA ALA A 107 -29.80 -22.49 0.32
C ALA A 107 -30.32 -21.05 0.41
N ALA A 108 -29.68 -20.20 1.21
CA ALA A 108 -30.10 -18.81 1.42
C ALA A 108 -29.79 -17.89 0.21
N SER A 109 -28.76 -18.20 -0.60
CA SER A 109 -28.35 -17.38 -1.75
C SER A 109 -28.94 -17.89 -3.09
N GLY A 110 -29.35 -19.15 -3.16
CA GLY A 110 -29.73 -19.83 -4.41
C GLY A 110 -28.53 -20.12 -5.33
N LYS A 111 -27.28 -19.93 -4.85
CA LYS A 111 -26.04 -20.17 -5.60
C LYS A 111 -25.16 -21.18 -4.87
N PRO A 112 -24.48 -22.10 -5.57
CA PRO A 112 -23.55 -23.04 -4.95
C PRO A 112 -22.44 -22.33 -4.20
N VAL A 113 -22.15 -22.74 -2.96
CA VAL A 113 -21.01 -22.30 -2.15
C VAL A 113 -20.17 -23.52 -1.82
N ASP A 114 -18.88 -23.47 -2.16
CA ASP A 114 -17.93 -24.55 -1.87
C ASP A 114 -17.38 -24.37 -0.45
N ALA A 115 -17.57 -25.38 0.38
CA ALA A 115 -17.08 -25.43 1.76
C ALA A 115 -15.56 -25.32 1.87
N SER A 116 -14.83 -25.75 0.85
CA SER A 116 -13.37 -25.74 0.84
C SER A 116 -12.77 -24.38 0.45
N THR A 117 -13.56 -23.43 -0.05
CA THR A 117 -13.09 -22.13 -0.51
C THR A 117 -13.75 -20.96 0.21
N LEU A 118 -14.24 -21.19 1.43
CA LEU A 118 -14.85 -20.14 2.25
C LEU A 118 -13.82 -19.06 2.59
N GLN A 119 -14.01 -17.85 2.07
CA GLN A 119 -13.28 -16.66 2.46
C GLN A 119 -14.25 -15.74 3.19
N LEU A 120 -14.09 -15.65 4.51
CA LEU A 120 -14.94 -14.88 5.40
C LEU A 120 -14.14 -13.72 5.97
N HIS A 121 -14.75 -12.55 6.03
CA HIS A 121 -14.19 -11.31 6.60
C HIS A 121 -15.05 -10.88 7.79
N ALA A 122 -14.50 -10.05 8.68
CA ALA A 122 -15.19 -9.53 9.85
C ALA A 122 -15.98 -10.63 10.62
N VAL A 123 -15.28 -11.73 10.92
CA VAL A 123 -15.90 -12.92 11.54
C VAL A 123 -16.16 -12.64 13.02
N GLU A 124 -17.40 -12.86 13.44
CA GLU A 124 -17.87 -12.85 14.82
C GLU A 124 -18.46 -14.22 15.11
N LEU A 125 -17.99 -14.89 16.15
CA LEU A 125 -18.41 -16.23 16.51
C LEU A 125 -18.62 -16.35 18.02
N ASP A 126 -19.80 -16.77 18.42
CA ASP A 126 -20.11 -17.18 19.78
C ASP A 126 -20.82 -18.57 19.80
N ALA A 127 -21.37 -18.98 20.94
CA ALA A 127 -22.04 -20.26 21.09
C ALA A 127 -23.36 -20.36 20.28
N HIS A 128 -23.94 -19.25 19.89
CA HIS A 128 -25.29 -19.16 19.30
C HIS A 128 -25.30 -18.61 17.88
N GLN A 129 -24.28 -17.86 17.49
CA GLN A 129 -24.24 -17.14 16.24
C GLN A 129 -22.85 -17.15 15.60
N LEU A 130 -22.85 -17.24 14.27
CA LEU A 130 -21.71 -16.95 13.41
C LEU A 130 -22.15 -15.82 12.45
N ALA A 131 -21.48 -14.66 12.54
CA ALA A 131 -21.68 -13.55 11.62
C ALA A 131 -20.38 -13.25 10.88
N PHE A 132 -20.48 -12.84 9.62
CA PHE A 132 -19.34 -12.56 8.77
C PHE A 132 -19.72 -11.79 7.50
N GLU A 133 -18.74 -11.30 6.79
CA GLU A 133 -18.89 -10.66 5.49
C GLU A 133 -18.27 -11.52 4.38
N ARG A 134 -18.95 -11.57 3.23
CA ARG A 134 -18.44 -12.25 2.04
C ARG A 134 -19.02 -11.61 0.77
N ALA A 135 -18.15 -11.18 -0.14
CA ALA A 135 -18.52 -10.59 -1.43
C ALA A 135 -19.58 -9.46 -1.32
N GLY A 136 -19.36 -8.51 -0.39
CA GLY A 136 -20.25 -7.35 -0.18
C GLY A 136 -21.57 -7.68 0.52
N VAL A 137 -21.69 -8.88 1.10
CA VAL A 137 -22.90 -9.35 1.82
C VAL A 137 -22.55 -9.67 3.26
N ARG A 138 -23.32 -9.11 4.21
CA ARG A 138 -23.27 -9.51 5.62
C ARG A 138 -24.15 -10.73 5.84
N TRP A 139 -23.60 -11.76 6.44
CA TRP A 139 -24.24 -13.01 6.78
C TRP A 139 -24.39 -13.15 8.29
N GLN A 140 -25.52 -13.70 8.73
CA GLN A 140 -25.78 -14.06 10.12
C GLN A 140 -26.38 -15.45 10.15
N CYS A 141 -25.72 -16.38 10.83
CA CYS A 141 -26.13 -17.79 10.90
C CYS A 141 -26.34 -18.21 12.35
N ALA A 142 -27.54 -18.62 12.72
CA ALA A 142 -27.84 -19.14 14.06
C ALA A 142 -27.24 -20.55 14.24
N LEU A 143 -26.49 -20.76 15.33
CA LEU A 143 -25.87 -22.03 15.68
C LEU A 143 -26.70 -22.78 16.74
N PRO A 144 -26.66 -24.11 16.81
CA PRO A 144 -25.94 -25.02 15.93
C PRO A 144 -26.69 -25.42 14.65
N LYS A 145 -27.84 -24.78 14.36
CA LYS A 145 -28.73 -25.19 13.24
C LYS A 145 -28.21 -24.75 11.87
N TYR A 146 -27.38 -23.73 11.80
CA TYR A 146 -26.90 -23.05 10.58
C TYR A 146 -28.09 -22.48 9.76
N SER A 147 -29.02 -21.81 10.44
CA SER A 147 -30.04 -21.01 9.77
C SER A 147 -29.43 -19.62 9.43
N CYS A 148 -29.18 -19.39 8.16
CA CYS A 148 -28.49 -18.19 7.71
C CYS A 148 -29.44 -17.16 7.08
N THR A 149 -29.27 -15.90 7.43
CA THR A 149 -29.85 -14.73 6.76
C THR A 149 -28.73 -13.89 6.13
N ARG A 150 -29.07 -13.09 5.14
CA ARG A 150 -28.14 -12.23 4.45
C ARG A 150 -28.70 -10.82 4.29
N THR A 151 -27.83 -9.82 4.38
CA THR A 151 -28.15 -8.41 4.12
C THR A 151 -27.09 -7.86 3.18
N GLU A 152 -27.52 -7.31 2.05
CA GLU A 152 -26.60 -6.61 1.14
C GLU A 152 -26.01 -5.40 1.89
N MET A 153 -24.71 -5.29 1.86
CA MET A 153 -24.02 -4.13 2.41
C MET A 153 -24.17 -2.99 1.40
N GLY A 154 -24.73 -1.86 1.85
CA GLY A 154 -24.69 -0.63 1.06
C GLY A 154 -23.24 -0.25 0.74
N ALA A 155 -23.04 0.48 -0.35
CA ALA A 155 -21.73 1.09 -0.58
C ALA A 155 -21.30 1.85 0.68
N LEU A 156 -20.07 1.60 1.15
CA LEU A 156 -19.49 2.43 2.22
C LEU A 156 -19.58 3.88 1.77
N PRO A 157 -19.92 4.81 2.68
CA PRO A 157 -19.84 6.21 2.35
C PRO A 157 -18.42 6.47 1.86
N PRO A 158 -18.25 7.22 0.77
CA PRO A 158 -16.94 7.57 0.29
C PRO A 158 -16.13 8.22 1.41
N ASP A 159 -14.84 7.97 1.43
CA ASP A 159 -13.92 8.56 2.40
C ASP A 159 -14.18 10.06 2.51
N SER A 160 -14.37 10.54 3.71
CA SER A 160 -14.79 11.91 4.03
C SER A 160 -13.83 13.02 3.57
N TYR A 161 -12.72 12.66 2.97
CA TYR A 161 -11.69 13.57 2.44
C TYR A 161 -11.74 13.79 0.93
N ASP A 162 -12.60 13.08 0.21
CA ASP A 162 -12.80 13.38 -1.20
C ASP A 162 -13.73 14.59 -1.34
N LEU A 163 -13.12 15.79 -1.34
CA LEU A 163 -13.82 17.05 -1.57
C LEU A 163 -14.45 17.16 -2.96
N SER A 164 -14.24 16.17 -3.82
CA SER A 164 -14.85 16.07 -5.14
C SER A 164 -16.27 15.50 -5.13
N ILE A 165 -16.70 14.91 -4.02
CA ILE A 165 -18.02 14.29 -3.92
C ILE A 165 -19.09 15.36 -3.68
N PRO A 166 -20.19 15.35 -4.48
CA PRO A 166 -21.30 16.25 -4.24
C PRO A 166 -21.84 16.08 -2.82
N LEU A 167 -21.90 17.18 -2.08
CA LEU A 167 -22.36 17.19 -0.70
C LEU A 167 -23.82 16.72 -0.62
N LYS A 168 -24.08 15.77 0.27
CA LYS A 168 -25.43 15.29 0.54
C LYS A 168 -26.26 16.40 1.15
N GLN A 169 -27.49 16.55 0.69
CA GLN A 169 -28.41 17.56 1.18
C GLN A 169 -29.77 16.92 1.56
N GLY A 170 -30.47 17.59 2.50
CA GLY A 170 -31.82 17.22 2.89
C GLY A 170 -31.94 16.32 4.11
N GLN A 171 -33.17 16.13 4.58
CA GLN A 171 -33.49 15.37 5.81
C GLN A 171 -33.05 13.89 5.75
N ALA A 172 -32.92 13.32 4.56
CA ALA A 172 -32.48 11.94 4.37
C ALA A 172 -31.07 11.69 4.94
N TYR A 173 -30.29 12.74 5.11
CA TYR A 173 -28.92 12.71 5.65
C TYR A 173 -28.82 13.38 7.02
N ALA A 174 -29.93 13.48 7.75
CA ALA A 174 -29.96 14.11 9.07
C ALA A 174 -29.18 13.27 10.10
N GLN A 175 -28.38 13.95 10.92
CA GLN A 175 -27.66 13.35 12.04
C GLN A 175 -28.40 13.66 13.37
N ALA A 176 -28.58 12.62 14.19
CA ALA A 176 -29.16 12.77 15.53
C ALA A 176 -28.13 13.31 16.53
N SER A 177 -28.61 14.11 17.50
CA SER A 177 -27.81 14.50 18.66
C SER A 177 -27.51 13.28 19.56
N PRO A 178 -26.43 13.29 20.38
CA PRO A 178 -26.11 12.22 21.33
C PRO A 178 -27.26 11.82 22.28
N ASP A 179 -28.08 12.80 22.73
CA ASP A 179 -29.25 12.56 23.60
C ASP A 179 -30.51 12.11 22.83
N GLY A 180 -30.43 12.01 21.50
CA GLY A 180 -31.52 11.57 20.62
C GLY A 180 -32.67 12.55 20.47
N LYS A 181 -32.58 13.79 21.06
CA LYS A 181 -33.67 14.74 21.04
C LYS A 181 -33.72 15.65 19.83
N TRP A 182 -32.59 15.83 19.16
CA TRP A 182 -32.44 16.69 17.99
C TRP A 182 -31.94 15.91 16.77
N ARG A 183 -32.24 16.40 15.59
CA ARG A 183 -31.61 16.02 14.32
C ARG A 183 -31.17 17.26 13.56
N ALA A 184 -30.02 17.18 12.91
CA ALA A 184 -29.46 18.25 12.07
C ALA A 184 -29.30 17.77 10.63
N TRP A 185 -29.55 18.65 9.65
CA TRP A 185 -29.34 18.39 8.22
C TRP A 185 -28.98 19.68 7.50
N ILE A 186 -28.58 19.58 6.23
CA ILE A 186 -28.38 20.72 5.35
C ILE A 186 -29.60 20.90 4.46
N GLU A 187 -30.13 22.12 4.41
CA GLU A 187 -31.20 22.53 3.53
C GLU A 187 -30.84 23.85 2.83
N ALA A 188 -30.85 23.84 1.49
CA ALA A 188 -30.42 24.98 0.67
C ALA A 188 -29.04 25.55 1.10
N GLY A 189 -28.10 24.67 1.46
CA GLY A 189 -26.75 25.06 1.89
C GLY A 189 -26.65 25.55 3.35
N ASN A 190 -27.74 25.53 4.12
CA ASN A 190 -27.80 26.00 5.51
C ASN A 190 -27.98 24.87 6.51
N VAL A 191 -27.48 25.07 7.73
CA VAL A 191 -27.68 24.16 8.86
C VAL A 191 -29.08 24.34 9.42
N VAL A 192 -29.83 23.25 9.45
CA VAL A 192 -31.19 23.20 10.00
C VAL A 192 -31.26 22.12 11.08
N VAL A 193 -31.96 22.39 12.17
CA VAL A 193 -32.22 21.43 13.25
C VAL A 193 -33.72 21.34 13.55
N ALA A 194 -34.16 20.16 14.00
CA ALA A 194 -35.52 19.97 14.52
C ALA A 194 -35.54 18.98 15.65
N PRO A 195 -36.51 19.11 16.61
CA PRO A 195 -36.74 18.09 17.62
C PRO A 195 -37.16 16.75 16.97
N VAL A 196 -36.62 15.63 17.44
CA VAL A 196 -37.01 14.29 16.99
C VAL A 196 -38.46 13.96 17.36
N ALA A 197 -38.93 14.43 18.50
CA ALA A 197 -40.31 14.25 18.96
C ALA A 197 -41.35 15.01 18.13
N GLY A 198 -40.94 15.80 17.15
CA GLY A 198 -41.80 16.66 16.33
C GLY A 198 -41.72 18.13 16.75
N GLY A 199 -41.90 19.02 15.76
CA GLY A 199 -41.79 20.46 15.91
C GLY A 199 -41.33 21.12 14.61
N ALA A 200 -41.46 22.44 14.51
CA ALA A 200 -41.01 23.18 13.36
C ALA A 200 -39.48 23.17 13.24
N PRO A 201 -38.90 22.93 12.05
CA PRO A 201 -37.47 23.09 11.82
C PRO A 201 -36.99 24.50 12.11
N VAL A 202 -35.77 24.62 12.61
CA VAL A 202 -35.11 25.89 12.91
C VAL A 202 -33.82 25.99 12.13
N ALA A 203 -33.69 27.03 11.31
CA ALA A 203 -32.44 27.34 10.63
C ALA A 203 -31.45 27.96 11.63
N LEU A 204 -30.28 27.31 11.80
CA LEU A 204 -29.17 27.83 12.59
C LEU A 204 -28.26 28.74 11.78
N SER A 205 -28.25 28.59 10.43
CA SER A 205 -27.57 29.50 9.51
C SER A 205 -28.51 30.02 8.43
N ARG A 206 -28.15 31.15 7.78
CA ARG A 206 -28.91 31.76 6.69
C ARG A 206 -27.99 32.33 5.60
N ASP A 207 -26.71 32.03 5.68
CA ASP A 207 -25.67 32.53 4.78
C ASP A 207 -25.21 31.47 3.75
N GLY A 208 -25.91 30.34 3.72
CA GLY A 208 -25.69 29.29 2.74
C GLY A 208 -26.11 29.69 1.34
N SER A 209 -25.25 29.43 0.36
CA SER A 209 -25.47 29.72 -1.06
C SER A 209 -24.62 28.79 -1.92
N ALA A 210 -24.75 28.87 -3.26
CA ALA A 210 -23.85 28.14 -4.17
C ALA A 210 -22.39 28.60 -4.05
N ALA A 211 -22.13 29.81 -3.57
CA ALA A 211 -20.77 30.34 -3.38
C ALA A 211 -20.17 29.97 -2.00
N ALA A 212 -21.01 29.60 -1.03
CA ALA A 212 -20.55 29.08 0.26
C ALA A 212 -21.71 28.34 0.93
N TYR A 213 -21.48 27.11 1.39
CA TYR A 213 -22.49 26.24 1.95
C TYR A 213 -21.93 25.43 3.12
N TYR A 214 -22.81 24.80 3.91
CA TYR A 214 -22.40 23.92 4.99
C TYR A 214 -22.41 22.45 4.56
N ALA A 215 -21.38 21.69 4.98
CA ALA A 215 -21.21 20.28 4.64
C ALA A 215 -21.86 19.37 5.69
N VAL A 216 -22.78 18.50 5.28
CA VAL A 216 -23.50 17.59 6.19
C VAL A 216 -22.57 16.60 6.88
N ASP A 217 -21.54 16.12 6.17
CA ASP A 217 -20.59 15.14 6.68
C ASP A 217 -19.68 15.73 7.78
N SER A 218 -19.67 17.07 7.96
CA SER A 218 -18.86 17.78 8.96
C SER A 218 -19.54 17.98 10.31
N PHE A 219 -20.76 17.48 10.49
CA PHE A 219 -21.50 17.67 11.75
C PHE A 219 -20.81 16.96 12.93
N ALA A 220 -20.54 17.74 13.98
CA ALA A 220 -20.06 17.22 15.24
C ALA A 220 -20.88 17.83 16.40
N TRP A 221 -21.72 17.01 17.03
CA TRP A 221 -22.50 17.40 18.20
C TRP A 221 -21.64 17.44 19.46
N SER A 222 -21.86 18.46 20.31
CA SER A 222 -21.28 18.43 21.65
C SER A 222 -21.86 17.27 22.47
N PRO A 223 -21.11 16.72 23.44
CA PRO A 223 -21.58 15.59 24.27
C PRO A 223 -22.88 15.85 24.99
N ASP A 224 -23.12 17.10 25.39
CA ASP A 224 -24.35 17.56 26.05
C ASP A 224 -25.51 17.90 25.09
N SER A 225 -25.29 17.73 23.79
CA SER A 225 -26.27 18.01 22.73
C SER A 225 -26.78 19.47 22.65
N THR A 226 -26.04 20.40 23.25
CA THR A 226 -26.44 21.83 23.27
C THR A 226 -25.82 22.64 22.15
N ARG A 227 -24.76 22.09 21.51
CA ARG A 227 -24.01 22.75 20.42
C ARG A 227 -23.71 21.78 19.29
N LEU A 228 -23.47 22.38 18.15
CA LEU A 228 -23.13 21.68 16.90
C LEU A 228 -22.02 22.43 16.20
N VAL A 229 -21.03 21.71 15.67
CA VAL A 229 -20.05 22.24 14.71
C VAL A 229 -20.40 21.73 13.33
N ALA A 230 -20.29 22.61 12.32
CA ALA A 230 -20.34 22.22 10.91
C ALA A 230 -19.30 23.00 10.11
N TYR A 231 -18.77 22.42 9.03
CA TYR A 231 -17.86 23.14 8.14
C TYR A 231 -18.63 23.97 7.12
N ARG A 232 -18.31 25.25 7.06
CA ARG A 232 -18.68 26.14 5.96
C ARG A 232 -17.64 25.98 4.86
N VAL A 233 -18.10 25.61 3.68
CA VAL A 233 -17.26 25.31 2.49
C VAL A 233 -17.38 26.45 1.50
N THR A 234 -16.26 27.06 1.11
CA THR A 234 -16.17 27.88 -0.08
C THR A 234 -15.64 26.96 -1.21
N PRO A 235 -16.47 26.62 -2.22
CA PRO A 235 -16.09 25.67 -3.27
C PRO A 235 -15.00 26.23 -4.16
N ALA A 236 -14.26 25.33 -4.80
CA ALA A 236 -13.32 25.64 -5.88
C ALA A 236 -13.79 25.01 -7.19
N PRO A 237 -13.38 25.56 -8.35
CA PRO A 237 -13.60 24.90 -9.62
C PRO A 237 -12.94 23.51 -9.63
N LEU A 238 -13.71 22.48 -9.93
CA LEU A 238 -13.23 21.10 -9.98
C LEU A 238 -12.78 20.76 -11.39
N ARG A 239 -11.58 20.20 -11.52
CA ARG A 239 -11.09 19.68 -12.79
C ARG A 239 -11.78 18.36 -13.10
N THR A 240 -12.24 18.23 -14.35
CA THR A 240 -12.76 16.98 -14.91
C THR A 240 -11.77 16.43 -15.92
N VAL A 241 -11.44 15.14 -15.81
CA VAL A 241 -10.72 14.37 -16.84
C VAL A 241 -11.71 13.48 -17.59
N HIS A 242 -11.39 13.15 -18.83
CA HIS A 242 -12.26 12.42 -19.74
C HIS A 242 -11.57 11.15 -20.23
N TYR A 243 -12.31 10.04 -20.23
CA TYR A 243 -11.86 8.74 -20.73
C TYR A 243 -12.73 8.31 -21.90
N ILE A 244 -12.11 7.65 -22.86
CA ILE A 244 -12.82 7.05 -23.99
C ILE A 244 -12.70 5.54 -23.86
N GLU A 245 -13.78 4.87 -23.43
CA GLU A 245 -13.88 3.42 -23.51
C GLU A 245 -13.99 3.04 -24.99
N SER A 246 -12.86 2.64 -25.57
CA SER A 246 -12.72 2.47 -27.04
C SER A 246 -13.51 1.27 -27.57
N ALA A 247 -13.69 0.21 -26.76
CA ALA A 247 -14.34 -1.04 -27.14
C ALA A 247 -15.30 -1.50 -26.04
N PRO A 248 -16.43 -0.79 -25.81
CA PRO A 248 -17.42 -1.20 -24.82
C PRO A 248 -18.09 -2.52 -25.23
N PRO A 249 -18.36 -3.46 -24.26
CA PRO A 249 -18.88 -4.78 -24.61
C PRO A 249 -20.37 -4.78 -25.03
N ASP A 250 -21.10 -3.71 -24.78
CA ASP A 250 -22.55 -3.61 -24.96
C ASP A 250 -22.97 -2.74 -26.17
N GLN A 251 -22.01 -2.07 -26.86
CA GLN A 251 -22.30 -1.26 -28.04
C GLN A 251 -21.08 -1.15 -28.98
N LEU A 252 -21.32 -0.81 -30.26
CA LEU A 252 -20.25 -0.63 -31.25
C LEU A 252 -19.51 0.71 -31.09
N GLN A 253 -20.22 1.78 -30.74
CA GLN A 253 -19.64 3.12 -30.62
C GLN A 253 -18.93 3.27 -29.28
N PRO A 254 -17.77 3.97 -29.24
CA PRO A 254 -17.08 4.30 -28.00
C PRO A 254 -17.98 5.05 -27.01
N LYS A 255 -17.66 4.92 -25.72
CA LYS A 255 -18.33 5.64 -24.63
C LYS A 255 -17.41 6.69 -24.04
N LEU A 256 -17.98 7.85 -23.76
CA LEU A 256 -17.31 8.91 -23.00
C LEU A 256 -17.61 8.71 -21.51
N HIS A 257 -16.56 8.65 -20.71
CA HIS A 257 -16.60 8.70 -19.26
C HIS A 257 -15.91 9.96 -18.76
N GLN A 258 -16.25 10.39 -17.56
CA GLN A 258 -15.63 11.55 -16.93
C GLN A 258 -15.51 11.34 -15.41
N GLN A 259 -14.49 11.93 -14.84
CA GLN A 259 -14.20 11.87 -13.41
C GLN A 259 -13.68 13.23 -12.93
N ILE A 260 -14.07 13.63 -11.71
CA ILE A 260 -13.42 14.75 -11.03
C ILE A 260 -12.03 14.30 -10.60
N TYR A 261 -11.01 15.07 -10.97
CA TYR A 261 -9.63 14.66 -10.77
C TYR A 261 -8.74 15.91 -10.60
N ALA A 262 -8.57 16.35 -9.36
CA ALA A 262 -7.72 17.49 -9.06
C ALA A 262 -6.24 17.15 -9.30
N LYS A 263 -5.54 18.06 -9.97
CA LYS A 263 -4.10 17.95 -10.30
C LYS A 263 -3.29 18.99 -9.54
N PRO A 264 -1.97 18.78 -9.33
CA PRO A 264 -1.11 19.77 -8.68
C PRO A 264 -1.25 21.17 -9.27
N GLY A 265 -1.43 22.15 -8.38
CA GLY A 265 -1.67 23.53 -8.76
C GLY A 265 -3.15 23.93 -8.87
N ASP A 266 -4.08 22.99 -8.97
CA ASP A 266 -5.51 23.30 -9.02
C ASP A 266 -5.98 23.96 -7.71
N PRO A 267 -6.96 24.88 -7.75
CA PRO A 267 -7.52 25.45 -6.55
C PRO A 267 -8.24 24.37 -5.72
N LEU A 268 -8.17 24.51 -4.39
CA LEU A 268 -8.85 23.61 -3.44
C LEU A 268 -10.00 24.36 -2.75
N PRO A 269 -11.09 23.67 -2.38
CA PRO A 269 -12.13 24.22 -1.54
C PRO A 269 -11.56 24.69 -0.20
N MET A 270 -12.10 25.78 0.35
CA MET A 270 -11.73 26.26 1.67
C MET A 270 -12.79 25.85 2.69
N LEU A 271 -12.34 25.25 3.80
CA LEU A 271 -13.17 24.80 4.90
C LEU A 271 -12.99 25.71 6.11
N GLN A 272 -14.08 26.05 6.79
CA GLN A 272 -14.06 26.82 8.03
C GLN A 272 -15.04 26.22 9.05
N PRO A 273 -14.57 25.75 10.22
CA PRO A 273 -15.46 25.30 11.28
C PRO A 273 -16.33 26.44 11.81
N VAL A 274 -17.63 26.18 11.97
CA VAL A 274 -18.59 27.12 12.55
C VAL A 274 -19.29 26.42 13.70
N LEU A 275 -19.24 27.04 14.87
CA LEU A 275 -19.89 26.60 16.10
C LEU A 275 -21.31 27.21 16.19
N PHE A 276 -22.32 26.38 16.40
CA PHE A 276 -23.71 26.75 16.58
C PHE A 276 -24.17 26.45 18.02
N ASP A 277 -24.79 27.39 18.68
CA ASP A 277 -25.46 27.20 19.93
C ASP A 277 -26.99 27.09 19.71
N LEU A 278 -27.59 25.99 20.16
CA LEU A 278 -28.99 25.67 19.86
C LEU A 278 -29.95 26.59 20.61
N ALA A 279 -29.61 27.00 21.83
CA ALA A 279 -30.49 27.82 22.67
C ALA A 279 -30.56 29.27 22.20
N SER A 280 -29.40 29.88 21.94
CA SER A 280 -29.31 31.27 21.46
C SER A 280 -29.47 31.38 19.94
N ARG A 281 -29.33 30.27 19.20
CA ARG A 281 -29.30 30.21 17.73
C ARG A 281 -28.17 31.05 17.10
N GLN A 282 -27.10 31.27 17.87
CA GLN A 282 -25.94 32.02 17.39
C GLN A 282 -24.95 31.08 16.67
N ALA A 283 -24.35 31.62 15.60
CA ALA A 283 -23.26 30.96 14.84
C ALA A 283 -21.96 31.75 15.05
N GLN A 284 -20.87 31.05 15.37
CA GLN A 284 -19.55 31.64 15.55
C GLN A 284 -18.53 30.89 14.72
N ALA A 285 -17.94 31.56 13.73
CA ALA A 285 -16.89 30.97 12.89
C ALA A 285 -15.57 30.95 13.66
N VAL A 286 -14.84 29.83 13.55
CA VAL A 286 -13.45 29.72 14.05
C VAL A 286 -12.54 30.59 13.20
N PRO A 287 -11.73 31.50 13.80
CA PRO A 287 -10.80 32.34 13.05
C PRO A 287 -9.77 31.52 12.28
N THR A 288 -9.56 31.82 10.97
CA THR A 288 -8.74 31.01 10.07
C THR A 288 -7.22 31.25 10.18
N ALA A 289 -6.78 32.17 11.02
CA ALA A 289 -5.37 32.56 11.15
C ALA A 289 -4.42 31.39 11.50
N LEU A 290 -4.95 30.35 12.18
CA LEU A 290 -4.16 29.16 12.54
C LEU A 290 -4.16 28.07 11.47
N PHE A 291 -5.00 28.16 10.44
CA PHE A 291 -5.11 27.18 9.37
C PHE A 291 -5.27 27.83 7.98
N PRO A 292 -4.36 28.76 7.62
CA PRO A 292 -4.39 29.36 6.28
C PRO A 292 -4.03 28.33 5.22
N ASN A 293 -4.61 28.44 4.03
CA ASN A 293 -4.28 27.61 2.86
C ASN A 293 -4.27 26.10 3.19
N ALA A 294 -5.34 25.60 3.81
CA ALA A 294 -5.46 24.20 4.16
C ALA A 294 -5.50 23.30 2.93
N PHE A 295 -4.66 22.26 2.90
CA PHE A 295 -4.84 21.12 2.02
C PHE A 295 -6.02 20.28 2.49
N ALA A 296 -6.08 20.01 3.79
CA ALA A 296 -7.16 19.29 4.43
C ALA A 296 -7.40 19.79 5.86
N LEU A 297 -8.64 19.70 6.33
CA LEU A 297 -9.02 19.80 7.74
C LEU A 297 -9.68 18.49 8.17
N GLY A 298 -9.19 17.90 9.28
CA GLY A 298 -9.81 16.72 9.89
C GLY A 298 -11.16 17.07 10.52
N TRP A 299 -12.00 16.05 10.72
CA TRP A 299 -13.32 16.25 11.32
C TRP A 299 -13.23 16.79 12.75
N PRO A 300 -14.17 17.68 13.18
CA PRO A 300 -14.21 18.21 14.54
C PRO A 300 -14.45 17.08 15.55
N GLN A 301 -13.63 17.02 16.58
CA GLN A 301 -13.75 16.07 17.69
C GLN A 301 -13.93 16.81 18.99
N TRP A 302 -15.10 16.67 19.61
CA TRP A 302 -15.39 17.29 20.90
C TRP A 302 -14.61 16.64 22.04
N ARG A 303 -14.15 17.47 22.98
CA ARG A 303 -13.72 16.97 24.28
C ARG A 303 -14.90 16.36 25.03
N ARG A 304 -14.64 15.34 25.82
CA ARG A 304 -15.69 14.62 26.58
C ARG A 304 -16.50 15.54 27.52
N ASP A 305 -15.86 16.57 28.06
CA ASP A 305 -16.49 17.56 28.95
C ASP A 305 -17.23 18.69 28.19
N GLY A 306 -17.23 18.69 26.88
CA GLY A 306 -17.86 19.71 26.06
C GLY A 306 -17.19 21.08 26.12
N SER A 307 -16.01 21.21 26.75
CA SER A 307 -15.30 22.50 26.90
C SER A 307 -14.79 23.06 25.57
N GLY A 308 -14.53 22.21 24.59
CA GLY A 308 -14.04 22.60 23.28
C GLY A 308 -14.04 21.43 22.32
N PHE A 309 -13.59 21.68 21.08
CA PHE A 309 -13.39 20.66 20.07
C PHE A 309 -12.05 20.85 19.37
N THR A 310 -11.48 19.76 18.90
CA THR A 310 -10.22 19.77 18.15
C THR A 310 -10.46 19.39 16.70
N PHE A 311 -9.63 19.88 15.81
CA PHE A 311 -9.52 19.44 14.44
C PHE A 311 -8.04 19.48 13.99
N GLU A 312 -7.71 18.66 13.00
CA GLU A 312 -6.36 18.58 12.47
C GLU A 312 -6.26 19.40 11.19
N TYR A 313 -5.15 20.07 11.02
CA TYR A 313 -4.85 20.93 9.87
C TYR A 313 -3.59 20.46 9.19
N ASN A 314 -3.71 20.18 7.90
CA ASN A 314 -2.61 19.93 6.99
C ASN A 314 -2.48 21.13 6.04
N GLU A 315 -1.34 21.82 6.11
CA GLU A 315 -1.03 22.94 5.22
C GLU A 315 -0.77 22.45 3.79
N ARG A 316 -1.29 23.16 2.80
CA ARG A 316 -0.93 22.88 1.40
C ARG A 316 0.56 23.15 1.18
N GLY A 317 1.27 22.17 0.61
CA GLY A 317 2.72 22.10 0.56
C GLY A 317 3.30 21.12 1.58
N HIS A 318 2.45 20.62 2.51
CA HIS A 318 2.72 19.48 3.41
C HIS A 318 3.94 19.64 4.33
N GLN A 319 4.31 20.89 4.62
CA GLN A 319 5.46 21.22 5.49
C GLN A 319 5.05 21.61 6.90
N ARG A 320 3.74 21.76 7.16
CA ARG A 320 3.19 22.06 8.48
C ARG A 320 1.92 21.27 8.74
N TYR A 321 1.83 20.71 9.95
CA TYR A 321 0.67 19.99 10.45
C TYR A 321 0.34 20.47 11.87
N ARG A 322 -0.94 20.71 12.17
CA ARG A 322 -1.38 21.19 13.49
C ARG A 322 -2.56 20.39 14.01
N VAL A 323 -2.59 20.20 15.32
CA VAL A 323 -3.82 19.94 16.07
C VAL A 323 -4.25 21.26 16.67
N ILE A 324 -5.45 21.73 16.29
CA ILE A 324 -6.02 22.99 16.71
C ILE A 324 -7.21 22.71 17.62
N GLU A 325 -7.31 23.40 18.73
CA GLU A 325 -8.46 23.37 19.63
C GLU A 325 -9.22 24.69 19.52
N ALA A 326 -10.53 24.59 19.38
CA ALA A 326 -11.45 25.71 19.51
C ALA A 326 -12.26 25.60 20.79
N ASP A 327 -12.38 26.72 21.53
CA ASP A 327 -13.21 26.80 22.70
C ASP A 327 -14.68 26.57 22.34
N GLY A 328 -15.36 25.71 23.11
CA GLY A 328 -16.73 25.27 22.82
C GLY A 328 -17.81 26.35 23.01
N ARG A 329 -17.48 27.55 23.48
CA ARG A 329 -18.41 28.66 23.69
C ARG A 329 -18.10 29.86 22.81
N SER A 330 -16.83 30.19 22.67
CA SER A 330 -16.38 31.41 21.98
C SER A 330 -15.81 31.15 20.61
N ALA A 331 -15.61 29.88 20.20
CA ALA A 331 -14.93 29.48 18.99
C ALA A 331 -13.50 30.06 18.86
N GLN A 332 -12.91 30.64 19.91
CA GLN A 332 -11.51 31.07 19.91
C GLN A 332 -10.59 29.86 19.82
N ALA A 333 -9.60 29.91 18.93
CA ALA A 333 -8.75 28.78 18.64
C ALA A 333 -7.31 28.97 19.14
N ARG A 334 -6.68 27.85 19.52
CA ARG A 334 -5.25 27.75 19.85
C ARG A 334 -4.62 26.51 19.25
N THR A 335 -3.33 26.54 18.99
CA THR A 335 -2.59 25.36 18.58
C THR A 335 -2.24 24.50 19.78
N LEU A 336 -2.57 23.21 19.73
CA LEU A 336 -2.17 22.21 20.74
C LEU A 336 -0.85 21.54 20.37
N ILE A 337 -0.73 21.10 19.11
CA ILE A 337 0.44 20.41 18.56
C ILE A 337 0.78 21.07 17.23
N GLU A 338 2.06 21.31 17.02
CA GLU A 338 2.59 21.76 15.72
C GLU A 338 3.77 20.88 15.31
N GLU A 339 3.71 20.36 14.09
CA GLU A 339 4.81 19.74 13.39
C GLU A 339 5.23 20.61 12.21
N THR A 340 6.53 20.75 12.00
CA THR A 340 7.08 21.44 10.84
C THR A 340 8.21 20.64 10.21
N SER A 341 8.34 20.74 8.91
CA SER A 341 9.34 20.02 8.12
C SER A 341 9.96 20.96 7.07
N PRO A 342 11.26 20.92 6.83
CA PRO A 342 11.86 21.59 5.69
C PRO A 342 11.52 20.91 4.35
N THR A 343 11.08 19.66 4.39
CA THR A 343 10.69 18.84 3.25
C THR A 343 9.19 18.61 3.26
N PHE A 344 8.73 17.47 3.72
CA PHE A 344 7.31 17.10 3.84
C PHE A 344 7.06 16.41 5.19
N ILE A 345 5.80 16.30 5.57
CA ILE A 345 5.34 15.49 6.70
C ILE A 345 4.56 14.32 6.12
N GLU A 346 4.93 13.10 6.52
CA GLU A 346 4.22 11.87 6.15
C GLU A 346 3.03 11.67 7.10
N TYR A 347 1.80 11.59 6.53
CA TYR A 347 0.56 11.41 7.31
C TYR A 347 -0.45 10.51 6.58
N SER A 348 0.05 9.50 5.89
CA SER A 348 -0.70 8.67 4.94
C SER A 348 -1.89 7.88 5.50
N ASP A 349 -2.14 7.85 6.81
CA ASP A 349 -3.31 7.19 7.39
C ASP A 349 -4.65 7.82 6.98
N LEU A 350 -4.65 9.02 6.42
CA LEU A 350 -5.85 9.68 5.92
C LEU A 350 -6.45 9.00 4.67
N SER A 351 -5.69 8.19 3.96
CA SER A 351 -6.13 7.55 2.72
C SER A 351 -6.65 6.12 2.88
N GLY A 352 -6.53 5.51 4.05
CA GLY A 352 -7.02 4.14 4.32
C GLY A 352 -6.37 3.02 3.49
N ASN A 353 -5.41 3.34 2.61
CA ASN A 353 -4.84 2.43 1.61
C ASN A 353 -3.45 1.89 1.96
N HIS A 354 -2.95 2.10 3.17
CA HIS A 354 -1.62 1.64 3.56
C HIS A 354 -1.72 0.45 4.51
N GLU A 355 -1.27 -0.71 4.05
CA GLU A 355 -1.19 -1.95 4.83
C GLU A 355 -0.36 -1.80 6.11
N ASP A 356 0.54 -0.81 6.16
CA ASP A 356 1.48 -0.59 7.26
C ASP A 356 1.03 0.45 8.30
N GLY A 357 -0.16 1.05 8.15
CA GLY A 357 -0.57 2.23 8.93
C GLY A 357 0.34 3.43 8.63
N GLY A 358 -0.21 4.62 8.47
CA GLY A 358 0.59 5.82 8.22
C GLY A 358 1.50 6.18 9.39
N LYS A 359 2.37 7.15 9.18
CA LYS A 359 3.23 7.69 10.25
C LYS A 359 2.48 8.59 11.22
N ARG A 360 1.30 9.06 10.89
CA ARG A 360 0.50 9.87 11.80
C ARG A 360 -0.20 8.99 12.82
N TYR A 361 0.02 9.24 14.09
CA TYR A 361 -0.72 8.64 15.20
C TYR A 361 -1.06 9.68 16.26
N ARG A 362 -2.30 9.66 16.72
CA ARG A 362 -2.81 10.49 17.81
C ARG A 362 -3.66 9.65 18.75
N HIS A 363 -3.38 9.73 20.05
CA HIS A 363 -4.25 9.17 21.09
C HIS A 363 -4.44 10.19 22.22
N ASP A 364 -5.67 10.67 22.37
CA ASP A 364 -6.05 11.57 23.45
C ASP A 364 -6.46 10.74 24.67
N PHE A 365 -5.74 10.92 25.78
CA PHE A 365 -6.03 10.20 27.01
C PHE A 365 -7.38 10.66 27.61
N ALA A 366 -8.01 9.72 28.35
CA ALA A 366 -9.29 9.94 28.97
C ALA A 366 -9.29 11.08 30.02
N ASP A 367 -8.12 11.46 30.56
CA ASP A 367 -7.93 12.60 31.46
C ASP A 367 -8.12 13.97 30.78
N GLY A 368 -8.20 13.98 29.42
CA GLY A 368 -8.37 15.19 28.62
C GLY A 368 -7.19 16.17 28.66
N ALA A 369 -6.05 15.76 29.24
CA ALA A 369 -4.88 16.60 29.41
C ALA A 369 -3.66 16.13 28.62
N ARG A 370 -3.61 14.85 28.28
CA ARG A 370 -2.45 14.24 27.61
C ARG A 370 -2.84 13.77 26.22
N THR A 371 -1.90 13.91 25.28
CA THR A 371 -1.99 13.34 23.91
C THR A 371 -0.69 12.66 23.57
N LEU A 372 -0.76 11.37 23.19
CA LEU A 372 0.34 10.64 22.58
C LEU A 372 0.35 10.94 21.09
N TRP A 373 1.51 11.29 20.56
CA TRP A 373 1.71 11.76 19.20
C TRP A 373 2.94 11.12 18.57
N ALA A 374 2.83 10.68 17.32
CA ALA A 374 3.96 10.20 16.54
C ALA A 374 4.62 11.35 15.75
N SER A 375 5.95 11.37 15.68
CA SER A 375 6.70 12.44 15.01
C SER A 375 8.10 12.01 14.59
N GLU A 376 8.56 12.49 13.44
CA GLU A 376 9.92 12.32 12.93
C GLU A 376 10.88 13.50 13.28
N ARG A 377 10.54 14.32 14.27
CA ARG A 377 11.26 15.57 14.61
C ARG A 377 12.73 15.37 14.98
N ASP A 378 13.12 14.20 15.44
CA ASP A 378 14.50 13.83 15.78
C ASP A 378 15.19 12.96 14.70
N GLY A 379 14.57 12.85 13.51
CA GLY A 379 15.09 12.10 12.37
C GLY A 379 14.59 10.68 12.25
N TRP A 380 13.79 10.21 13.21
CA TRP A 380 13.19 8.86 13.25
C TRP A 380 11.76 8.96 13.75
N GLU A 381 10.88 8.08 13.27
CA GLU A 381 9.50 8.03 13.74
C GLU A 381 9.43 7.54 15.18
N GLN A 382 9.09 8.44 16.10
CA GLN A 382 9.07 8.20 17.54
C GLN A 382 7.78 8.70 18.19
N LEU A 383 7.48 8.25 19.42
CA LEU A 383 6.33 8.65 20.19
C LEU A 383 6.67 9.74 21.18
N TYR A 384 5.80 10.75 21.25
CA TYR A 384 5.91 11.92 22.13
C TYR A 384 4.61 12.11 22.92
N LEU A 385 4.73 12.47 24.20
CA LEU A 385 3.60 12.76 25.06
C LEU A 385 3.51 14.27 25.31
N TYR A 386 2.41 14.85 24.88
CA TYR A 386 2.06 16.25 25.11
C TYR A 386 1.21 16.40 26.37
N ASP A 387 1.45 17.46 27.18
CA ASP A 387 0.48 18.04 28.12
C ASP A 387 -0.25 19.18 27.40
N THR A 388 -1.49 18.93 26.99
CA THR A 388 -2.27 19.87 26.18
C THR A 388 -2.88 21.02 27.01
N ARG A 389 -2.82 20.94 28.35
CA ARG A 389 -3.27 22.03 29.26
C ARG A 389 -2.17 23.04 29.51
N ARG A 390 -0.93 22.57 29.70
CA ARG A 390 0.20 23.41 30.06
C ARG A 390 0.89 24.04 28.84
N GLY A 391 0.84 23.38 27.68
CA GLY A 391 1.56 23.82 26.48
C GLY A 391 3.06 23.68 26.59
N ASP A 392 3.56 22.82 27.49
CA ASP A 392 4.97 22.51 27.65
C ASP A 392 5.50 21.73 26.42
N ALA A 393 6.81 21.74 26.24
CA ALA A 393 7.47 20.92 25.23
C ALA A 393 7.12 19.42 25.47
N PRO A 394 6.84 18.64 24.42
CA PRO A 394 6.46 17.25 24.58
C PRO A 394 7.60 16.41 25.15
N ARG A 395 7.24 15.44 25.97
CA ARG A 395 8.17 14.46 26.49
C ARG A 395 8.31 13.30 25.49
N GLN A 396 9.53 12.99 25.08
CA GLN A 396 9.81 11.86 24.23
C GLN A 396 9.60 10.54 25.00
N VAL A 397 8.78 9.63 24.47
CA VAL A 397 8.45 8.33 25.07
C VAL A 397 9.36 7.24 24.52
N THR A 398 9.55 7.19 23.21
CA THR A 398 10.46 6.24 22.54
C THR A 398 11.66 6.98 21.96
N ARG A 399 12.85 6.30 21.88
CA ARG A 399 14.09 6.91 21.41
C ARG A 399 14.98 5.90 20.71
N GLY A 400 15.68 6.32 19.67
CA GLY A 400 16.71 5.54 19.00
C GLY A 400 16.72 5.72 17.49
N GLU A 401 17.73 5.14 16.83
CA GLU A 401 17.88 5.11 15.37
C GLU A 401 17.02 4.00 14.73
N TRP A 402 15.73 4.03 14.98
CA TRP A 402 14.74 3.06 14.54
C TRP A 402 13.36 3.73 14.45
N VAL A 403 12.40 3.09 13.81
CA VAL A 403 11.08 3.67 13.55
C VAL A 403 9.96 2.90 14.26
N VAL A 404 9.05 3.63 14.91
CA VAL A 404 7.73 3.11 15.26
C VAL A 404 6.95 2.88 13.97
N ARG A 405 6.37 1.68 13.82
CA ARG A 405 5.59 1.32 12.64
C ARG A 405 4.09 1.43 12.86
N LYS A 406 3.64 1.08 14.06
CA LYS A 406 2.23 1.13 14.45
C LYS A 406 2.09 1.08 15.97
N VAL A 407 1.15 1.84 16.51
CA VAL A 407 0.72 1.68 17.91
C VAL A 407 -0.45 0.70 17.91
N GLU A 408 -0.24 -0.46 18.50
CA GLU A 408 -1.25 -1.53 18.56
C GLU A 408 -2.30 -1.24 19.64
N ARG A 409 -1.86 -0.69 20.79
CA ARG A 409 -2.73 -0.39 21.92
C ARG A 409 -2.08 0.58 22.91
N VAL A 410 -2.87 1.52 23.41
CA VAL A 410 -2.56 2.29 24.62
C VAL A 410 -3.46 1.76 25.75
N ASP A 411 -2.84 1.13 26.75
CA ASP A 411 -3.52 0.72 27.97
C ASP A 411 -3.40 1.83 29.02
N GLU A 412 -4.42 2.68 29.10
CA GLU A 412 -4.42 3.82 30.00
C GLU A 412 -4.44 3.40 31.48
N ALA A 413 -5.08 2.26 31.81
CA ALA A 413 -5.15 1.76 33.18
C ALA A 413 -3.80 1.23 33.66
N ALA A 414 -3.12 0.45 32.81
CA ALA A 414 -1.79 -0.08 33.10
C ALA A 414 -0.67 0.93 32.80
N GLN A 415 -0.98 2.08 32.18
CA GLN A 415 -0.01 3.07 31.69
C GLN A 415 1.05 2.44 30.79
N GLN A 416 0.63 1.56 29.85
CA GLN A 416 1.48 0.85 28.91
C GLN A 416 1.07 1.18 27.45
N ILE A 417 2.07 1.21 26.57
CA ILE A 417 1.91 1.34 25.13
C ILE A 417 2.47 0.07 24.50
N TYR A 418 1.67 -0.60 23.68
CA TYR A 418 2.09 -1.71 22.83
C TYR A 418 2.22 -1.19 21.39
N PHE A 419 3.33 -1.50 20.75
CA PHE A 419 3.61 -0.98 19.41
C PHE A 419 4.50 -1.94 18.63
N THR A 420 4.47 -1.82 17.30
CA THR A 420 5.48 -2.45 16.44
C THR A 420 6.51 -1.42 15.99
N ALA A 421 7.74 -1.87 15.84
CA ALA A 421 8.87 -1.06 15.41
C ALA A 421 9.80 -1.84 14.49
N SER A 422 10.56 -1.13 13.67
CA SER A 422 11.53 -1.68 12.71
C SER A 422 12.91 -1.04 12.92
N GLY A 423 13.98 -1.83 12.70
CA GLY A 423 15.36 -1.34 12.77
C GLY A 423 15.99 -1.37 14.16
N MET A 424 15.36 -1.96 15.17
CA MET A 424 15.91 -2.05 16.53
C MET A 424 16.96 -3.16 16.69
N ASN A 425 16.94 -4.21 15.86
CA ASN A 425 17.78 -5.37 15.99
C ASN A 425 18.98 -5.30 15.03
N PRO A 426 20.22 -5.13 15.52
CA PRO A 426 21.40 -5.09 14.65
C PRO A 426 21.60 -6.40 13.86
N GLY A 427 21.94 -6.28 12.57
CA GLY A 427 22.24 -7.43 11.73
C GLY A 427 21.00 -8.12 11.14
N GLU A 428 19.81 -7.59 11.39
CA GLU A 428 18.56 -8.01 10.72
C GLU A 428 18.20 -7.03 9.59
N ASP A 429 17.28 -7.47 8.73
CA ASP A 429 16.63 -6.57 7.78
C ASP A 429 15.90 -5.46 8.55
N PRO A 430 16.30 -4.17 8.40
CA PRO A 430 15.76 -3.06 9.19
C PRO A 430 14.30 -2.74 8.90
N TYR A 431 13.66 -3.46 8.00
CA TYR A 431 12.23 -3.35 7.72
C TYR A 431 11.40 -4.40 8.47
N TYR A 432 11.99 -5.44 9.08
CA TYR A 432 11.24 -6.39 9.89
C TYR A 432 10.60 -5.69 11.08
N ARG A 433 9.29 -5.89 11.21
CA ARG A 433 8.50 -5.36 12.33
C ARG A 433 8.61 -6.32 13.50
N HIS A 434 8.93 -5.81 14.67
CA HIS A 434 8.88 -6.53 15.93
C HIS A 434 7.94 -5.83 16.90
N ALA A 435 7.27 -6.59 17.77
CA ALA A 435 6.39 -6.02 18.78
C ALA A 435 7.15 -5.71 20.07
N TYR A 436 6.80 -4.57 20.65
CA TYR A 436 7.36 -4.06 21.90
C TYR A 436 6.26 -3.51 22.79
N ARG A 437 6.56 -3.38 24.08
CA ARG A 437 5.81 -2.55 25.01
C ARG A 437 6.72 -1.57 25.73
N ILE A 438 6.16 -0.42 26.13
CA ILE A 438 6.86 0.60 26.93
C ILE A 438 5.87 1.29 27.85
N GLY A 439 6.32 1.76 29.02
CA GLY A 439 5.51 2.62 29.86
C GLY A 439 5.20 3.96 29.18
N VAL A 440 4.02 4.53 29.44
CA VAL A 440 3.70 5.89 28.98
C VAL A 440 4.75 6.90 29.47
N ASP A 441 5.47 6.60 30.54
CA ASP A 441 6.59 7.41 31.07
C ASP A 441 7.91 7.22 30.29
N GLY A 442 7.94 6.37 29.27
CA GLY A 442 9.14 6.06 28.47
C GLY A 442 10.10 5.06 29.11
N ARG A 443 9.67 4.35 30.17
CA ARG A 443 10.51 3.35 30.86
C ARG A 443 10.02 1.93 30.58
N GLY A 444 10.91 0.93 30.82
CA GLY A 444 10.55 -0.49 30.76
C GLY A 444 10.29 -0.99 29.34
N LEU A 445 11.03 -0.50 28.35
CA LEU A 445 10.98 -1.03 26.99
C LEU A 445 11.28 -2.53 27.01
N THR A 446 10.35 -3.35 26.51
CA THR A 446 10.41 -4.81 26.50
C THR A 446 10.09 -5.32 25.09
N ALA A 447 10.96 -6.18 24.53
CA ALA A 447 10.70 -6.88 23.28
C ALA A 447 9.74 -8.07 23.54
N LEU A 448 8.77 -8.26 22.65
CA LEU A 448 7.72 -9.29 22.78
C LEU A 448 7.85 -10.39 21.72
N THR A 449 8.52 -10.14 20.61
CA THR A 449 8.68 -11.07 19.48
C THR A 449 10.15 -11.27 19.14
N PRO A 450 10.74 -12.47 19.42
CA PRO A 450 12.19 -12.69 19.31
C PRO A 450 12.65 -13.26 17.96
N ALA A 451 11.75 -13.75 17.10
CA ALA A 451 12.14 -14.40 15.86
C ALA A 451 12.64 -13.37 14.83
N GLN A 452 13.75 -13.68 14.14
CA GLN A 452 14.28 -12.85 13.05
C GLN A 452 13.35 -12.95 11.82
N ALA A 453 12.27 -12.19 11.82
CA ALA A 453 11.23 -12.20 10.80
C ALA A 453 10.37 -10.93 10.86
N ASP A 454 9.49 -10.76 9.91
CA ASP A 454 8.45 -9.74 9.95
C ASP A 454 7.24 -10.27 10.72
N HIS A 455 6.77 -9.54 11.73
CA HIS A 455 5.72 -9.93 12.67
C HIS A 455 4.45 -9.11 12.48
N GLU A 456 3.32 -9.80 12.49
CA GLU A 456 1.98 -9.25 12.64
C GLU A 456 1.43 -9.72 13.98
N VAL A 457 0.98 -8.78 14.84
CA VAL A 457 0.58 -9.10 16.20
C VAL A 457 -0.83 -8.66 16.51
N VAL A 458 -1.54 -9.44 17.34
CA VAL A 458 -2.89 -9.12 17.80
C VAL A 458 -3.00 -9.36 19.30
N LEU A 459 -3.20 -8.29 20.08
CA LEU A 459 -3.39 -8.36 21.54
C LEU A 459 -4.78 -8.87 21.90
N SER A 460 -4.86 -9.70 22.93
CA SER A 460 -6.14 -10.15 23.50
C SER A 460 -6.95 -8.98 24.06
N PRO A 461 -8.29 -9.07 24.13
CA PRO A 461 -9.14 -8.00 24.66
C PRO A 461 -8.75 -7.57 26.10
N ASP A 462 -8.35 -8.52 26.94
CA ASP A 462 -7.89 -8.28 28.31
C ASP A 462 -6.42 -7.87 28.42
N GLY A 463 -5.69 -7.83 27.29
CA GLY A 463 -4.29 -7.42 27.22
C GLY A 463 -3.28 -8.40 27.78
N ARG A 464 -3.65 -9.63 28.16
CA ARG A 464 -2.73 -10.63 28.77
C ARG A 464 -1.93 -11.42 27.73
N TRP A 465 -2.47 -11.58 26.53
CA TRP A 465 -1.94 -12.45 25.51
C TRP A 465 -1.66 -11.69 24.21
N LEU A 466 -0.73 -12.23 23.44
CA LEU A 466 -0.32 -11.76 22.13
C LEU A 466 -0.35 -12.92 21.14
N LEU A 467 -1.10 -12.81 20.07
CA LEU A 467 -0.95 -13.66 18.89
C LEU A 467 0.17 -13.07 18.04
N ASP A 468 1.14 -13.88 17.70
CA ASP A 468 2.33 -13.51 16.92
C ASP A 468 2.35 -14.36 15.64
N LEU A 469 2.01 -13.74 14.51
CA LEU A 469 2.10 -14.33 13.17
C LEU A 469 3.32 -13.77 12.47
N TYR A 470 4.33 -14.60 12.23
CA TYR A 470 5.56 -14.12 11.61
C TYR A 470 6.01 -14.98 10.43
N SER A 471 6.71 -14.34 9.48
CA SER A 471 7.30 -15.00 8.32
C SER A 471 8.48 -14.23 7.75
N ARG A 472 9.21 -14.85 6.83
CA ARG A 472 10.19 -14.20 5.94
C ARG A 472 9.97 -14.69 4.51
N VAL A 473 10.62 -14.08 3.56
CA VAL A 473 10.53 -14.52 2.15
C VAL A 473 10.93 -15.99 1.94
N ASP A 474 11.76 -16.56 2.83
CA ASP A 474 12.25 -17.95 2.84
C ASP A 474 11.66 -18.82 3.96
N LEU A 475 10.88 -18.23 4.86
CA LEU A 475 10.25 -18.87 6.00
C LEU A 475 8.73 -18.74 5.92
N GLY A 476 8.04 -19.87 5.75
CA GLY A 476 6.56 -19.89 5.77
C GLY A 476 5.98 -19.41 7.11
N PRO A 477 4.79 -18.83 7.12
CA PRO A 477 4.13 -18.30 8.30
C PRO A 477 4.10 -19.27 9.48
N VAL A 478 4.40 -18.75 10.67
CA VAL A 478 4.29 -19.42 11.98
C VAL A 478 3.36 -18.58 12.84
N LEU A 479 2.40 -19.22 13.50
CA LEU A 479 1.51 -18.59 14.47
C LEU A 479 1.84 -19.09 15.87
N GLU A 480 2.10 -18.16 16.77
CA GLU A 480 2.42 -18.41 18.18
C GLU A 480 1.50 -17.62 19.10
N LEU A 481 1.23 -18.19 20.28
CA LEU A 481 0.60 -17.52 21.41
C LEU A 481 1.69 -17.18 22.42
N ARG A 482 1.77 -15.90 22.79
CA ARG A 482 2.77 -15.36 23.73
C ARG A 482 2.11 -14.59 24.86
N ARG A 483 2.82 -14.41 25.96
CA ARG A 483 2.42 -13.45 26.99
C ARG A 483 2.73 -12.02 26.52
N SER A 484 1.86 -11.09 26.80
CA SER A 484 2.03 -9.70 26.41
C SER A 484 2.92 -8.89 27.36
N ASP A 485 3.21 -9.43 28.56
CA ASP A 485 4.02 -8.75 29.57
C ASP A 485 5.53 -8.91 29.33
N ASP A 486 5.99 -10.04 28.81
CA ASP A 486 7.41 -10.36 28.62
C ASP A 486 7.72 -11.08 27.30
N GLY A 487 6.73 -11.35 26.46
CA GLY A 487 6.89 -12.04 25.18
C GLY A 487 7.15 -13.55 25.30
N ALA A 488 7.03 -14.15 26.50
CA ALA A 488 7.29 -15.56 26.68
C ALA A 488 6.34 -16.42 25.86
N LEU A 489 6.90 -17.42 25.16
CA LEU A 489 6.12 -18.38 24.36
C LEU A 489 5.23 -19.23 25.27
N VAL A 490 3.93 -19.24 24.98
CA VAL A 490 2.95 -20.11 25.61
C VAL A 490 2.71 -21.36 24.78
N GLN A 491 2.51 -21.17 23.47
CA GLN A 491 2.21 -22.27 22.56
C GLN A 491 2.59 -21.90 21.11
N GLN A 492 3.23 -22.83 20.39
CA GLN A 492 3.24 -22.77 18.93
C GLN A 492 1.92 -23.34 18.41
N VAL A 493 1.09 -22.50 17.83
CA VAL A 493 -0.29 -22.83 17.40
C VAL A 493 -0.31 -23.55 16.07
N GLU A 494 0.42 -23.01 15.08
CA GLU A 494 0.52 -23.59 13.73
C GLU A 494 1.82 -23.17 13.05
N ARG A 495 2.31 -24.02 12.15
CA ARG A 495 3.48 -23.75 11.31
C ARG A 495 3.22 -24.25 9.90
N THR A 496 3.53 -23.42 8.91
CA THR A 496 3.44 -23.77 7.50
C THR A 496 4.37 -24.94 7.15
N ASP A 497 3.85 -25.91 6.41
CA ASP A 497 4.63 -27.00 5.82
C ASP A 497 4.98 -26.68 4.36
N LEU A 498 6.27 -26.50 4.09
CA LEU A 498 6.84 -26.23 2.77
C LEU A 498 7.45 -27.48 2.10
N SER A 499 7.31 -28.66 2.66
CA SER A 499 7.96 -29.88 2.17
C SER A 499 7.60 -30.20 0.70
N ARG A 500 6.30 -30.13 0.37
CA ARG A 500 5.81 -30.35 -1.01
C ARG A 500 6.28 -29.27 -1.98
N LEU A 501 6.31 -28.03 -1.51
CA LEU A 501 6.77 -26.88 -2.31
C LEU A 501 8.25 -27.02 -2.66
N ARG A 502 9.09 -27.36 -1.66
CA ARG A 502 10.53 -27.61 -1.86
C ARG A 502 10.78 -28.80 -2.76
N ALA A 503 10.04 -29.91 -2.57
CA ALA A 503 10.15 -31.10 -3.44
C ALA A 503 9.75 -30.80 -4.92
N ALA A 504 8.93 -29.78 -5.16
CA ALA A 504 8.57 -29.32 -6.51
C ALA A 504 9.60 -28.39 -7.14
N GLY A 505 10.73 -28.13 -6.48
CA GLY A 505 11.84 -27.33 -7.00
C GLY A 505 11.67 -25.81 -6.76
N TRP A 506 10.79 -25.39 -5.87
CA TRP A 506 10.68 -23.97 -5.50
C TRP A 506 11.99 -23.45 -4.90
N VAL A 507 12.49 -22.37 -5.47
CA VAL A 507 13.69 -21.67 -5.02
C VAL A 507 13.25 -20.42 -4.27
N PRO A 508 13.53 -20.30 -2.95
CA PRO A 508 13.16 -19.12 -2.19
C PRO A 508 13.89 -17.87 -2.67
N PRO A 509 13.28 -16.69 -2.56
CA PRO A 509 13.97 -15.43 -2.79
C PRO A 509 15.21 -15.33 -1.89
N LEU A 510 16.27 -14.70 -2.39
CA LEU A 510 17.53 -14.48 -1.68
C LEU A 510 17.58 -13.03 -1.18
N PRO A 511 17.45 -12.77 0.12
CA PRO A 511 17.70 -11.43 0.68
C PRO A 511 19.17 -11.04 0.49
N PHE A 512 19.39 -9.78 0.18
CA PHE A 512 20.74 -9.22 0.00
C PHE A 512 20.75 -7.76 0.39
N HIS A 513 21.84 -7.31 1.01
CA HIS A 513 22.06 -5.89 1.31
C HIS A 513 23.47 -5.44 0.90
N ALA A 514 23.60 -4.16 0.61
CA ALA A 514 24.86 -3.54 0.26
C ALA A 514 24.83 -2.06 0.66
N PRO A 515 26.00 -1.41 0.85
CA PRO A 515 26.06 0.02 1.07
C PRO A 515 25.47 0.81 -0.10
N GLY A 516 24.65 1.82 0.22
CA GLY A 516 24.08 2.75 -0.76
C GLY A 516 25.08 3.82 -1.24
N ARG A 517 24.53 4.87 -1.85
CA ARG A 517 25.28 6.00 -2.44
C ARG A 517 26.24 6.71 -1.49
N ASP A 518 25.96 6.69 -0.20
CA ASP A 518 26.77 7.30 0.86
C ASP A 518 27.86 6.37 1.41
N GLY A 519 27.93 5.13 0.92
CA GLY A 519 28.87 4.10 1.37
C GLY A 519 28.64 3.58 2.80
N LYS A 520 27.51 3.91 3.43
CA LYS A 520 27.19 3.57 4.83
C LYS A 520 25.81 2.98 5.01
N THR A 521 24.78 3.61 4.44
CA THR A 521 23.38 3.19 4.61
C THR A 521 23.14 1.88 3.89
N GLU A 522 22.73 0.87 4.61
CA GLU A 522 22.39 -0.43 4.01
C GLU A 522 21.14 -0.33 3.15
N ILE A 523 21.27 -0.71 1.90
CA ILE A 523 20.19 -0.87 0.94
C ILE A 523 19.83 -2.34 0.89
N TRP A 524 18.57 -2.64 1.13
CA TRP A 524 18.05 -4.00 1.19
C TRP A 524 17.22 -4.33 -0.05
N GLY A 525 17.35 -5.56 -0.50
CA GLY A 525 16.62 -6.09 -1.63
C GLY A 525 16.47 -7.59 -1.56
N VAL A 526 15.70 -8.15 -2.51
CA VAL A 526 15.57 -9.59 -2.70
C VAL A 526 15.83 -9.95 -4.16
N ILE A 527 16.38 -11.14 -4.38
CA ILE A 527 16.63 -11.69 -5.71
C ILE A 527 15.78 -12.95 -5.86
N HIS A 528 14.84 -12.92 -6.77
CA HIS A 528 14.18 -14.13 -7.27
C HIS A 528 15.09 -14.79 -8.31
N ARG A 529 15.65 -15.94 -7.93
CA ARG A 529 16.58 -16.68 -8.79
C ARG A 529 15.81 -17.44 -9.88
N PRO A 530 16.45 -17.74 -11.03
CA PRO A 530 15.86 -18.65 -12.00
C PRO A 530 15.44 -19.96 -11.35
N GLN A 531 14.25 -20.46 -11.71
CA GLN A 531 13.69 -21.67 -11.08
C GLN A 531 14.38 -22.95 -11.58
N ALA A 532 14.99 -22.92 -12.77
CA ALA A 532 15.86 -23.98 -13.27
C ALA A 532 17.29 -23.43 -13.35
N GLN A 533 18.08 -23.66 -12.32
CA GLN A 533 19.48 -23.22 -12.30
C GLN A 533 20.39 -24.29 -12.95
N VAL A 534 21.35 -23.84 -13.76
CA VAL A 534 22.37 -24.65 -14.36
C VAL A 534 23.73 -24.15 -13.86
N ASP A 535 24.58 -25.08 -13.40
CA ASP A 535 25.90 -24.73 -12.88
C ASP A 535 26.74 -24.02 -13.94
N GLY A 536 27.38 -22.92 -13.54
CA GLY A 536 28.21 -22.10 -14.42
C GLY A 536 27.44 -21.20 -15.39
N GLN A 537 26.10 -21.27 -15.42
CA GLN A 537 25.28 -20.41 -16.25
C GLN A 537 25.14 -19.01 -15.63
N ARG A 538 25.14 -18.01 -16.53
CA ARG A 538 24.92 -16.61 -16.19
C ARG A 538 23.54 -16.18 -16.65
N TYR A 539 22.81 -15.45 -15.78
CA TYR A 539 21.42 -15.08 -16.03
C TYR A 539 21.28 -13.55 -16.13
N ARG A 540 20.56 -13.12 -17.17
CA ARG A 540 20.22 -11.71 -17.36
C ARG A 540 19.33 -11.23 -16.23
N VAL A 541 19.49 -9.97 -15.85
CA VAL A 541 18.82 -9.37 -14.70
C VAL A 541 17.71 -8.44 -15.15
N VAL A 542 16.56 -8.55 -14.49
CA VAL A 542 15.45 -7.60 -14.62
C VAL A 542 15.09 -7.11 -13.23
N GLU A 543 15.00 -5.80 -13.05
CA GLU A 543 14.53 -5.18 -11.82
C GLU A 543 13.02 -4.94 -11.89
N ASN A 544 12.28 -5.36 -10.87
CA ASN A 544 10.90 -4.97 -10.62
C ASN A 544 10.90 -3.79 -9.64
N ILE A 545 10.57 -2.60 -10.12
CA ILE A 545 10.65 -1.35 -9.34
C ILE A 545 9.28 -0.80 -9.00
N TYR A 546 9.15 -0.25 -7.78
CA TYR A 546 8.06 0.69 -7.49
C TYR A 546 8.59 1.98 -6.93
N ALA A 547 9.42 2.22 -6.09
CA ALA A 547 10.06 3.45 -5.61
C ALA A 547 9.11 4.63 -5.22
N GLY A 548 7.83 4.38 -4.95
CA GLY A 548 6.93 5.40 -4.42
C GLY A 548 7.31 5.80 -2.98
N PRO A 549 7.32 7.11 -2.63
CA PRO A 549 7.74 7.54 -1.29
C PRO A 549 6.81 7.12 -0.16
N HIS A 550 5.57 6.73 -0.45
CA HIS A 550 4.58 6.36 0.56
C HIS A 550 4.82 5.00 1.24
N GLY A 551 5.75 4.18 0.76
CA GLY A 551 5.97 2.84 1.31
C GLY A 551 7.38 2.29 1.07
N SER A 552 7.58 1.07 1.54
CA SER A 552 8.69 0.18 1.19
C SER A 552 8.13 -1.05 0.47
N PHE A 553 8.82 -1.54 -0.57
CA PHE A 553 8.20 -2.45 -1.56
C PHE A 553 8.95 -3.77 -1.74
N VAL A 554 10.08 -3.92 -1.11
CA VAL A 554 10.79 -5.22 -1.07
C VAL A 554 10.00 -6.18 -0.20
N PRO A 555 9.61 -7.37 -0.70
CA PRO A 555 8.89 -8.36 0.08
C PRO A 555 9.63 -8.73 1.37
N LYS A 556 8.93 -8.74 2.49
CA LYS A 556 9.46 -9.13 3.81
C LYS A 556 8.85 -10.44 4.31
N THR A 557 7.64 -10.75 3.87
CA THR A 557 6.87 -11.92 4.28
C THR A 557 6.90 -13.03 3.23
N PHE A 558 6.52 -14.23 3.62
CA PHE A 558 6.48 -15.39 2.77
C PHE A 558 5.44 -15.25 1.65
N SER A 559 5.89 -15.57 0.43
CA SER A 559 5.02 -15.85 -0.71
C SER A 559 5.61 -17.02 -1.51
N ALA A 560 4.75 -17.97 -1.89
CA ALA A 560 5.16 -19.02 -2.83
C ALA A 560 5.17 -18.54 -4.29
N ARG A 561 4.64 -17.33 -4.55
CA ARG A 561 4.64 -16.72 -5.88
C ARG A 561 6.05 -16.37 -6.31
N VAL A 562 6.31 -16.56 -7.59
CA VAL A 562 7.57 -16.20 -8.24
C VAL A 562 7.29 -15.41 -9.52
N PRO A 563 8.10 -14.40 -9.86
CA PRO A 563 7.96 -13.71 -11.13
C PRO A 563 8.08 -14.70 -12.30
N ALA A 564 7.15 -14.67 -13.27
CA ALA A 564 7.14 -15.57 -14.43
C ALA A 564 8.48 -15.54 -15.21
N LEU A 565 9.14 -14.40 -15.26
CA LEU A 565 10.46 -14.23 -15.87
C LEU A 565 11.51 -15.17 -15.30
N THR A 566 11.40 -15.61 -14.03
CA THR A 566 12.35 -16.57 -13.43
C THR A 566 12.29 -17.95 -14.07
N ALA A 567 11.13 -18.36 -14.58
CA ALA A 567 10.97 -19.61 -15.35
C ALA A 567 11.48 -19.48 -16.79
N LEU A 568 11.65 -18.25 -17.28
CA LEU A 568 12.24 -17.95 -18.61
C LEU A 568 13.74 -17.64 -18.52
N GLY A 569 14.39 -17.95 -17.39
CA GLY A 569 15.83 -17.83 -17.22
C GLY A 569 16.33 -16.44 -16.86
N PHE A 570 15.49 -15.56 -16.27
CA PHE A 570 15.91 -14.28 -15.71
C PHE A 570 16.09 -14.35 -14.20
N ALA A 571 17.05 -13.59 -13.68
CA ALA A 571 17.06 -13.19 -12.28
C ALA A 571 16.21 -11.92 -12.13
N VAL A 572 15.29 -11.88 -11.16
CA VAL A 572 14.45 -10.71 -10.92
C VAL A 572 14.78 -10.12 -9.55
N ALA A 573 15.18 -8.84 -9.53
CA ALA A 573 15.53 -8.11 -8.31
C ALA A 573 14.40 -7.14 -7.91
N GLN A 574 14.21 -6.96 -6.59
CA GLN A 574 13.40 -5.90 -5.99
C GLN A 574 14.24 -5.23 -4.92
N ILE A 575 14.31 -3.91 -4.92
CA ILE A 575 15.23 -3.13 -4.08
C ILE A 575 14.50 -1.92 -3.53
N ASP A 576 14.73 -1.54 -2.27
CA ASP A 576 14.30 -0.27 -1.69
C ASP A 576 15.52 0.66 -1.54
N GLY A 577 15.65 1.62 -2.44
CA GLY A 577 16.66 2.68 -2.39
C GLY A 577 16.22 3.87 -1.53
N MET A 578 17.11 4.82 -1.28
CA MET A 578 16.78 6.06 -0.59
C MET A 578 15.67 6.81 -1.33
N GLY A 579 14.75 7.40 -0.58
CA GLY A 579 13.52 8.03 -1.07
C GLY A 579 12.26 7.21 -0.81
N THR A 580 12.39 5.90 -0.47
CA THR A 580 11.27 5.10 0.04
C THR A 580 11.10 5.27 1.54
N ASN A 581 9.97 4.78 2.09
CA ASN A 581 9.56 4.97 3.49
C ASN A 581 10.14 3.93 4.47
N ASN A 582 9.74 4.02 5.73
CA ASN A 582 10.01 3.07 6.81
C ASN A 582 11.47 2.98 7.30
N ARG A 583 12.26 4.01 7.02
CA ARG A 583 13.63 4.22 7.51
C ARG A 583 13.74 5.60 8.16
N SER A 584 14.97 6.11 8.34
CA SER A 584 15.18 7.47 8.85
C SER A 584 14.54 8.52 7.93
N ARG A 585 14.24 9.66 8.49
CA ARG A 585 13.77 10.81 7.73
C ARG A 585 14.76 11.22 6.62
N ALA A 586 16.06 11.23 6.92
CA ALA A 586 17.09 11.55 5.92
C ALA A 586 17.09 10.57 4.73
N PHE A 587 16.77 9.28 4.97
CA PHE A 587 16.58 8.29 3.90
C PHE A 587 15.37 8.64 3.04
N HIS A 588 14.26 9.01 3.65
CA HIS A 588 13.00 9.34 3.00
C HIS A 588 13.03 10.68 2.26
N ASP A 589 13.68 11.69 2.83
CA ASP A 589 13.76 13.06 2.30
C ASP A 589 14.46 13.16 0.93
N VAL A 590 15.18 12.12 0.48
CA VAL A 590 15.78 12.06 -0.86
C VAL A 590 14.72 12.19 -1.96
N ALA A 591 13.47 11.76 -1.69
CA ALA A 591 12.36 11.90 -2.62
C ALA A 591 11.85 13.34 -2.78
N TRP A 592 12.10 14.24 -1.82
CA TRP A 592 11.55 15.58 -1.82
C TRP A 592 11.95 16.39 -3.05
N ARG A 593 10.93 16.77 -3.86
CA ARG A 593 11.10 17.49 -5.13
C ARG A 593 12.01 16.78 -6.13
N ASN A 594 12.17 15.45 -6.00
CA ASN A 594 13.18 14.68 -6.71
C ASN A 594 12.73 13.26 -7.05
N LEU A 595 11.47 13.07 -7.46
CA LEU A 595 10.93 11.74 -7.77
C LEU A 595 11.66 11.03 -8.92
N LYS A 596 12.40 11.77 -9.77
CA LYS A 596 13.26 11.17 -10.81
C LYS A 596 14.42 10.34 -10.25
N ASP A 597 14.83 10.56 -8.99
CA ASP A 597 15.94 9.82 -8.35
C ASP A 597 15.57 8.35 -8.17
N ALA A 598 14.34 8.07 -7.67
CA ALA A 598 13.81 6.72 -7.45
C ALA A 598 14.80 5.76 -6.77
N GLY A 599 15.83 6.27 -6.04
CA GLY A 599 16.90 5.49 -5.43
C GLY A 599 17.90 4.89 -6.43
N PHE A 600 17.98 5.34 -7.67
CA PHE A 600 18.83 4.73 -8.70
C PHE A 600 20.31 4.64 -8.33
N PRO A 601 20.97 5.67 -7.74
CA PRO A 601 22.36 5.52 -7.32
C PRO A 601 22.56 4.36 -6.33
N ASP A 602 21.61 4.14 -5.43
CA ASP A 602 21.64 3.05 -4.45
C ASP A 602 21.40 1.69 -5.12
N ARG A 603 20.40 1.61 -6.00
CA ARG A 603 20.04 0.40 -6.74
C ARG A 603 21.18 -0.08 -7.63
N ILE A 604 21.83 0.83 -8.35
CA ILE A 604 22.99 0.54 -9.19
C ILE A 604 24.17 0.03 -8.34
N ALA A 605 24.45 0.66 -7.20
CA ALA A 605 25.49 0.21 -6.27
C ALA A 605 25.17 -1.19 -5.73
N TRP A 606 23.92 -1.45 -5.36
CA TRP A 606 23.43 -2.74 -4.91
C TRP A 606 23.59 -3.84 -5.98
N HIS A 607 23.16 -3.60 -7.23
CA HIS A 607 23.33 -4.52 -8.34
C HIS A 607 24.79 -4.90 -8.58
N ARG A 608 25.69 -3.91 -8.51
CA ARG A 608 27.14 -4.12 -8.65
C ARG A 608 27.70 -5.00 -7.52
N ALA A 609 27.25 -4.78 -6.30
CA ALA A 609 27.63 -5.60 -5.15
C ALA A 609 27.14 -7.06 -5.29
N VAL A 610 25.90 -7.29 -5.75
CA VAL A 610 25.40 -8.62 -6.06
C VAL A 610 26.25 -9.31 -7.13
N ALA A 611 26.55 -8.63 -8.23
CA ALA A 611 27.34 -9.19 -9.31
C ALA A 611 28.79 -9.53 -8.89
N ALA A 612 29.35 -8.74 -7.97
CA ALA A 612 30.68 -9.03 -7.40
C ALA A 612 30.68 -10.29 -6.53
N GLN A 613 29.57 -10.58 -5.84
CA GLN A 613 29.43 -11.75 -4.95
C GLN A 613 28.95 -13.01 -5.69
N TYR A 614 28.08 -12.85 -6.69
CA TYR A 614 27.43 -13.95 -7.39
C TYR A 614 27.75 -13.94 -8.90
N PRO A 615 28.69 -14.76 -9.38
CA PRO A 615 29.09 -14.80 -10.80
C PRO A 615 27.96 -15.10 -11.80
N TRP A 616 26.88 -15.75 -11.34
CA TRP A 616 25.69 -16.04 -12.15
C TRP A 616 24.82 -14.80 -12.42
N TYR A 617 25.00 -13.71 -11.70
CA TYR A 617 24.22 -12.47 -11.80
C TYR A 617 24.84 -11.54 -12.85
N ALA A 618 24.32 -11.56 -14.07
CA ALA A 618 24.96 -10.94 -15.25
C ALA A 618 24.40 -9.54 -15.54
N ILE A 619 25.15 -8.49 -15.19
CA ILE A 619 24.78 -7.08 -15.42
C ILE A 619 25.63 -6.36 -16.48
N GLU A 620 26.68 -6.99 -17.02
CA GLU A 620 27.69 -6.33 -17.87
C GLU A 620 27.13 -5.82 -19.20
N GLN A 621 26.06 -6.41 -19.67
CA GLN A 621 25.38 -5.99 -20.91
C GLN A 621 24.13 -5.14 -20.60
N GLY A 622 24.03 -4.57 -19.39
CA GLY A 622 22.92 -3.77 -18.90
C GLY A 622 21.80 -4.60 -18.24
N VAL A 623 20.94 -3.92 -17.50
CA VAL A 623 19.84 -4.46 -16.72
C VAL A 623 18.52 -4.05 -17.37
N GLY A 624 17.51 -4.94 -17.33
CA GLY A 624 16.13 -4.61 -17.66
C GLY A 624 15.39 -4.09 -16.43
N ILE A 625 14.32 -3.32 -16.65
CA ILE A 625 13.52 -2.80 -15.55
C ILE A 625 12.04 -2.73 -15.91
N TYR A 626 11.15 -3.03 -14.98
CA TYR A 626 9.71 -2.85 -15.17
C TYR A 626 9.01 -2.43 -13.88
N GLY A 627 7.89 -1.74 -14.04
CA GLY A 627 7.05 -1.35 -12.92
C GLY A 627 5.72 -0.80 -13.38
N THR A 628 4.79 -0.65 -12.44
CA THR A 628 3.44 -0.13 -12.67
C THR A 628 3.22 1.13 -11.83
N SER A 629 2.41 2.09 -12.31
CA SER A 629 2.08 3.30 -11.56
C SER A 629 3.33 4.18 -11.30
N ALA A 630 3.65 4.53 -10.06
CA ALA A 630 4.93 5.16 -9.71
C ALA A 630 6.13 4.32 -10.17
N GLY A 631 6.01 2.99 -10.17
CA GLY A 631 7.02 2.09 -10.74
C GLY A 631 7.13 2.21 -12.25
N GLY A 632 6.04 2.48 -12.98
CA GLY A 632 6.06 2.79 -14.41
C GLY A 632 6.77 4.10 -14.71
N GLN A 633 6.54 5.14 -13.90
CA GLN A 633 7.31 6.39 -13.97
C GLN A 633 8.81 6.11 -13.77
N SER A 634 9.16 5.35 -12.73
CA SER A 634 10.55 5.01 -12.41
C SER A 634 11.18 4.13 -13.49
N ALA A 635 10.48 3.14 -14.03
CA ALA A 635 11.00 2.26 -15.08
C ALA A 635 11.40 3.04 -16.34
N LEU A 636 10.56 3.98 -16.82
CA LEU A 636 10.96 4.88 -17.90
C LEU A 636 12.08 5.83 -17.46
N GLY A 637 11.99 6.39 -16.25
CA GLY A 637 13.03 7.26 -15.69
C GLY A 637 14.42 6.62 -15.69
N ALA A 638 14.51 5.30 -15.49
CA ALA A 638 15.76 4.56 -15.58
C ALA A 638 16.46 4.71 -16.95
N LEU A 639 15.71 4.59 -18.03
CA LEU A 639 16.25 4.77 -19.41
C LEU A 639 16.60 6.24 -19.71
N LEU A 640 15.90 7.20 -19.09
CA LEU A 640 16.10 8.63 -19.35
C LEU A 640 17.29 9.19 -18.58
N PHE A 641 17.53 8.70 -17.36
CA PHE A 641 18.51 9.30 -16.43
C PHE A 641 19.71 8.39 -16.15
N HIS A 642 19.60 7.05 -16.42
CA HIS A 642 20.65 6.06 -16.20
C HIS A 642 20.81 5.07 -17.37
N PRO A 643 20.89 5.57 -18.63
CA PRO A 643 21.00 4.70 -19.81
C PRO A 643 22.32 3.92 -19.86
N GLU A 644 23.34 4.31 -19.08
CA GLU A 644 24.59 3.59 -18.93
C GLU A 644 24.45 2.27 -18.17
N PHE A 645 23.32 2.06 -17.49
CA PHE A 645 23.06 0.87 -16.69
C PHE A 645 21.80 0.12 -17.11
N TYR A 646 20.69 0.83 -17.34
CA TYR A 646 19.43 0.24 -17.77
C TYR A 646 19.27 0.37 -19.28
N ILE A 647 18.99 -0.78 -19.95
CA ILE A 647 18.95 -0.83 -21.43
C ILE A 647 17.60 -1.20 -22.01
N ALA A 648 16.67 -1.72 -21.20
CA ALA A 648 15.33 -2.10 -21.61
C ALA A 648 14.33 -1.85 -20.48
N ALA A 649 13.22 -1.18 -20.76
CA ALA A 649 12.19 -0.89 -19.76
C ALA A 649 10.78 -1.19 -20.25
N VAL A 650 9.94 -1.74 -19.34
CA VAL A 650 8.49 -1.83 -19.50
C VAL A 650 7.84 -0.94 -18.46
N ALA A 651 7.16 0.13 -18.92
CA ALA A 651 6.52 1.11 -18.09
C ALA A 651 5.00 0.98 -18.19
N ASN A 652 4.37 0.40 -17.15
CA ASN A 652 2.93 0.19 -17.09
C ASN A 652 2.24 1.32 -16.36
N SER A 653 1.17 1.92 -16.93
CA SER A 653 0.28 2.90 -16.32
C SER A 653 1.03 3.96 -15.50
N GLY A 654 2.12 4.53 -16.07
CA GLY A 654 3.07 5.35 -15.34
C GLY A 654 2.58 6.78 -15.09
N CYS A 655 2.82 7.30 -13.88
CA CYS A 655 2.65 8.72 -13.54
C CYS A 655 3.76 9.58 -14.19
N HIS A 656 3.84 9.60 -15.52
CA HIS A 656 4.99 10.14 -16.26
C HIS A 656 5.24 11.63 -16.09
N ASP A 657 4.22 12.38 -15.65
CA ASP A 657 4.36 13.78 -15.27
C ASP A 657 3.57 14.05 -13.99
N ASN A 658 4.26 14.42 -12.94
CA ASN A 658 3.65 14.64 -11.63
C ASN A 658 2.70 15.85 -11.59
N ARG A 659 2.63 16.68 -12.65
CA ARG A 659 1.62 17.72 -12.84
C ARG A 659 0.30 17.17 -13.40
N MET A 660 0.31 15.92 -13.93
CA MET A 660 -0.82 15.29 -14.63
C MET A 660 -1.55 14.24 -13.79
N ASP A 661 -1.02 13.90 -12.64
CA ASP A 661 -1.59 12.90 -11.75
C ASP A 661 -2.24 13.56 -10.51
N LYS A 662 -2.86 12.78 -9.64
CA LYS A 662 -3.68 13.23 -8.50
C LYS A 662 -2.92 14.14 -7.53
N ILE A 663 -3.58 15.24 -7.14
CA ILE A 663 -3.00 16.31 -6.31
C ILE A 663 -2.47 15.79 -4.96
N TRP A 664 -3.22 14.91 -4.28
CA TRP A 664 -2.91 14.46 -2.93
C TRP A 664 -1.59 13.67 -2.86
N TRP A 665 -1.31 12.82 -3.87
CA TRP A 665 -0.07 12.06 -3.92
C TRP A 665 1.12 12.93 -4.36
N ASN A 666 0.90 13.78 -5.35
CA ASN A 666 2.01 14.50 -5.98
C ASN A 666 2.45 15.73 -5.20
N GLU A 667 1.53 16.56 -4.68
CA GLU A 667 1.94 17.74 -3.90
C GLU A 667 2.63 17.36 -2.59
N GLN A 668 2.34 16.20 -2.01
CA GLN A 668 3.00 15.74 -0.81
C GLN A 668 4.52 15.55 -1.01
N TRP A 669 4.93 14.97 -2.13
CA TRP A 669 6.35 14.69 -2.41
C TRP A 669 7.04 15.78 -3.23
N MET A 670 6.28 16.45 -4.08
CA MET A 670 6.81 17.47 -4.98
C MET A 670 6.56 18.90 -4.48
N GLY A 671 5.74 19.07 -3.45
CA GLY A 671 5.45 20.36 -2.82
C GLY A 671 4.59 21.30 -3.63
N TRP A 672 4.17 22.40 -3.00
CA TRP A 672 3.39 23.48 -3.57
C TRP A 672 4.05 24.82 -3.26
N PRO A 673 3.97 25.85 -4.16
CA PRO A 673 3.40 25.80 -5.52
C PRO A 673 4.22 24.93 -6.48
N VAL A 674 3.60 24.54 -7.62
CA VAL A 674 4.29 23.81 -8.69
C VAL A 674 5.51 24.60 -9.16
N GLY A 675 6.69 23.97 -9.13
CA GLY A 675 7.96 24.61 -9.45
C GLY A 675 8.79 23.85 -10.50
N PRO A 676 9.99 24.32 -10.83
CA PRO A 676 10.84 23.74 -11.89
C PRO A 676 11.21 22.28 -11.66
N TRP A 677 11.23 21.83 -10.42
CA TRP A 677 11.54 20.43 -10.07
C TRP A 677 10.50 19.44 -10.60
N TYR A 678 9.26 19.85 -10.83
CA TYR A 678 8.26 19.03 -11.52
C TYR A 678 8.70 18.70 -12.95
N SER A 679 9.11 19.70 -13.71
CA SER A 679 9.66 19.51 -15.05
C SER A 679 10.96 18.70 -15.03
N ALA A 680 11.83 18.94 -14.08
CA ALA A 680 13.07 18.19 -13.92
C ALA A 680 12.84 16.69 -13.63
N SER A 681 11.71 16.33 -13.01
CA SER A 681 11.32 14.94 -12.72
C SER A 681 10.36 14.34 -13.76
N SER A 682 9.86 15.13 -14.72
CA SER A 682 8.89 14.69 -15.73
C SER A 682 9.55 13.81 -16.80
N ASN A 683 9.02 12.62 -17.01
CA ASN A 683 9.42 11.77 -18.14
C ASN A 683 8.95 12.39 -19.48
N VAL A 684 7.85 13.17 -19.48
CA VAL A 684 7.34 13.88 -20.67
C VAL A 684 8.36 14.94 -21.11
N ASP A 685 8.79 15.80 -20.19
CA ASP A 685 9.73 16.89 -20.51
C ASP A 685 11.14 16.38 -20.84
N ASN A 686 11.50 15.20 -20.35
CA ASN A 686 12.81 14.56 -20.54
C ASN A 686 12.81 13.42 -21.57
N ALA A 687 11.72 13.17 -22.30
CA ALA A 687 11.56 12.07 -23.27
C ALA A 687 12.66 12.02 -24.35
N TRP A 688 13.18 13.18 -24.74
CA TRP A 688 14.27 13.30 -25.73
C TRP A 688 15.56 12.59 -25.33
N ARG A 689 15.74 12.29 -24.02
CA ARG A 689 16.92 11.58 -23.48
C ARG A 689 16.87 10.08 -23.73
N LEU A 690 15.73 9.52 -24.16
CA LEU A 690 15.56 8.08 -24.27
C LEU A 690 16.73 7.42 -25.03
N GLN A 691 17.33 6.44 -24.38
CA GLN A 691 18.27 5.49 -24.94
C GLN A 691 17.80 4.08 -24.53
N GLY A 692 18.17 3.07 -25.35
CA GLY A 692 17.72 1.70 -25.10
C GLY A 692 16.29 1.44 -25.59
N HIS A 693 15.67 0.37 -25.08
CA HIS A 693 14.41 -0.16 -25.57
C HIS A 693 13.29 0.11 -24.58
N LEU A 694 12.15 0.62 -25.07
CA LEU A 694 11.01 0.99 -24.23
C LEU A 694 9.72 0.34 -24.74
N LEU A 695 8.96 -0.26 -23.82
CA LEU A 695 7.56 -0.62 -23.99
C LEU A 695 6.72 0.18 -23.01
N LEU A 696 5.84 1.03 -23.53
CA LEU A 696 4.80 1.71 -22.77
C LEU A 696 3.52 0.84 -22.76
N VAL A 697 2.86 0.72 -21.62
CA VAL A 697 1.57 0.02 -21.49
C VAL A 697 0.61 0.92 -20.72
N THR A 698 -0.65 1.01 -21.17
CA THR A 698 -1.71 1.75 -20.43
C THR A 698 -3.09 1.18 -20.78
N GLY A 699 -4.00 1.19 -19.81
CA GLY A 699 -5.43 1.00 -20.08
C GLY A 699 -6.06 2.32 -20.55
N ASP A 700 -7.06 2.25 -21.44
CA ASP A 700 -7.79 3.47 -21.87
C ASP A 700 -8.84 3.93 -20.85
N MET A 701 -9.13 3.08 -19.83
CA MET A 701 -10.05 3.34 -18.72
C MET A 701 -9.34 3.45 -17.37
N ASP A 702 -8.06 3.77 -17.33
CA ASP A 702 -7.31 3.92 -16.08
C ASP A 702 -7.85 5.11 -15.26
N HIS A 703 -8.63 4.81 -14.21
CA HIS A 703 -9.22 5.79 -13.30
C HIS A 703 -8.24 6.30 -12.24
N ASN A 704 -7.12 5.61 -12.05
CA ASN A 704 -6.09 5.95 -11.07
C ASN A 704 -5.05 6.91 -11.65
N VAL A 705 -4.42 6.54 -12.77
CA VAL A 705 -3.45 7.39 -13.48
C VAL A 705 -4.00 7.73 -14.86
N ASP A 706 -4.32 9.00 -15.06
CA ASP A 706 -4.88 9.49 -16.33
C ASP A 706 -4.06 8.97 -17.53
N PRO A 707 -4.64 8.18 -18.46
CA PRO A 707 -3.95 7.63 -19.63
C PRO A 707 -3.26 8.69 -20.49
N ALA A 708 -3.73 9.94 -20.43
CA ALA A 708 -3.10 11.07 -21.09
C ALA A 708 -1.63 11.27 -20.68
N SER A 709 -1.23 10.82 -19.47
CA SER A 709 0.16 10.87 -19.03
C SER A 709 1.05 10.02 -19.95
N THR A 710 0.63 8.79 -20.29
CA THR A 710 1.35 7.91 -21.22
C THR A 710 1.30 8.45 -22.66
N PHE A 711 0.16 8.95 -23.12
CA PHE A 711 0.06 9.51 -24.48
C PHE A 711 0.90 10.77 -24.67
N GLN A 712 1.08 11.60 -23.64
CA GLN A 712 1.98 12.76 -23.71
C GLN A 712 3.44 12.34 -23.82
N VAL A 713 3.87 11.25 -23.15
CA VAL A 713 5.21 10.67 -23.37
C VAL A 713 5.36 10.21 -24.81
N ALA A 714 4.39 9.45 -25.33
CA ALA A 714 4.41 8.97 -26.71
C ALA A 714 4.52 10.16 -27.72
N ASP A 715 3.74 11.22 -27.53
CA ASP A 715 3.82 12.45 -28.35
C ASP A 715 5.22 13.06 -28.34
N ARG A 716 5.85 13.15 -27.16
CA ARG A 716 7.21 13.71 -27.04
C ARG A 716 8.27 12.81 -27.64
N LEU A 717 8.16 11.49 -27.50
CA LEU A 717 9.07 10.54 -28.14
C LEU A 717 8.98 10.60 -29.65
N ILE A 718 7.77 10.65 -30.24
CA ILE A 718 7.54 10.82 -31.67
C ILE A 718 8.19 12.13 -32.16
N LYS A 719 7.96 13.24 -31.49
CA LYS A 719 8.54 14.54 -31.84
C LYS A 719 10.06 14.57 -31.71
N ALA A 720 10.62 13.75 -30.84
CA ALA A 720 12.06 13.60 -30.65
C ALA A 720 12.69 12.56 -31.58
N GLY A 721 11.91 11.90 -32.47
CA GLY A 721 12.39 10.86 -33.39
C GLY A 721 12.90 9.62 -32.67
N LYS A 722 12.30 9.23 -31.53
CA LYS A 722 12.68 8.07 -30.73
C LYS A 722 11.81 6.86 -31.05
N ASP A 723 12.44 5.69 -31.12
CA ASP A 723 11.74 4.42 -31.31
C ASP A 723 11.28 3.87 -29.95
N PHE A 724 10.03 3.37 -29.90
CA PHE A 724 9.44 2.74 -28.73
C PHE A 724 8.24 1.86 -29.14
N ASP A 725 7.89 0.89 -28.28
CA ASP A 725 6.66 0.11 -28.38
C ASP A 725 5.58 0.72 -27.49
N LEU A 726 4.31 0.66 -27.93
CA LEU A 726 3.14 1.10 -27.17
C LEU A 726 2.05 0.02 -27.19
N LEU A 727 1.58 -0.39 -26.02
CA LEU A 727 0.42 -1.25 -25.85
C LEU A 727 -0.69 -0.48 -25.12
N VAL A 728 -1.79 -0.20 -25.83
CA VAL A 728 -3.03 0.29 -25.22
C VAL A 728 -3.96 -0.91 -25.02
N VAL A 729 -4.50 -1.05 -23.82
CA VAL A 729 -5.43 -2.14 -23.43
C VAL A 729 -6.85 -1.55 -23.43
N PRO A 730 -7.69 -1.81 -24.45
CA PRO A 730 -9.06 -1.29 -24.48
C PRO A 730 -9.89 -1.86 -23.33
N GLY A 731 -10.63 -0.97 -22.62
CA GLY A 731 -11.41 -1.30 -21.43
C GLY A 731 -10.56 -1.61 -20.19
N GLY A 732 -9.23 -1.59 -20.30
CA GLY A 732 -8.32 -1.81 -19.18
C GLY A 732 -8.29 -0.63 -18.22
N ASP A 733 -8.31 -0.94 -16.92
CA ASP A 733 -8.11 0.03 -15.83
C ASP A 733 -6.60 0.11 -15.47
N HIS A 734 -6.29 0.40 -14.21
CA HIS A 734 -4.92 0.55 -13.69
C HIS A 734 -4.18 -0.78 -13.56
N ASP A 735 -4.00 -1.48 -14.67
CA ASP A 735 -3.32 -2.77 -14.75
C ASP A 735 -2.37 -2.88 -15.95
N ALA A 736 -1.59 -3.94 -15.97
CA ALA A 736 -0.62 -4.23 -17.04
C ALA A 736 -1.23 -5.06 -18.21
N GLY A 737 -2.55 -5.13 -18.37
CA GLY A 737 -3.23 -5.88 -19.43
C GLY A 737 -3.31 -7.39 -19.18
N GLY A 738 -3.35 -7.82 -17.90
CA GLY A 738 -3.56 -9.21 -17.52
C GLY A 738 -2.54 -10.18 -18.13
N ASP A 739 -2.98 -11.40 -18.47
CA ASP A 739 -2.11 -12.45 -19.04
C ASP A 739 -1.47 -12.03 -20.38
N TYR A 740 -2.18 -11.26 -21.19
CA TYR A 740 -1.64 -10.73 -22.45
C TYR A 740 -0.51 -9.74 -22.19
N GLY A 741 -0.70 -8.80 -21.29
CA GLY A 741 0.33 -7.83 -20.89
C GLY A 741 1.57 -8.51 -20.29
N GLN A 742 1.38 -9.52 -19.44
CA GLN A 742 2.47 -10.32 -18.88
C GLN A 742 3.27 -11.05 -19.97
N ARG A 743 2.60 -11.59 -20.98
CA ARG A 743 3.25 -12.20 -22.13
C ARG A 743 4.06 -11.16 -22.91
N ARG A 744 3.50 -9.98 -23.20
CA ARG A 744 4.19 -8.91 -23.93
C ARG A 744 5.41 -8.38 -23.17
N LEU A 745 5.33 -8.30 -21.83
CA LEU A 745 6.47 -7.98 -20.99
C LEU A 745 7.57 -9.04 -21.12
N ALA A 746 7.21 -10.32 -21.08
CA ALA A 746 8.17 -11.41 -21.21
C ALA A 746 8.80 -11.44 -22.63
N ASP A 747 7.99 -11.30 -23.71
CA ASP A 747 8.48 -11.18 -25.08
C ASP A 747 9.50 -10.05 -25.23
N PHE A 748 9.21 -8.91 -24.59
CA PHE A 748 10.07 -7.72 -24.65
C PHE A 748 11.46 -8.02 -24.06
N PHE A 749 11.52 -8.59 -22.85
CA PHE A 749 12.80 -8.91 -22.22
C PHE A 749 13.53 -10.08 -22.88
N VAL A 750 12.84 -11.11 -23.36
CA VAL A 750 13.46 -12.19 -24.15
C VAL A 750 14.14 -11.62 -25.40
N ARG A 751 13.46 -10.73 -26.12
CA ARG A 751 14.01 -10.09 -27.33
C ARG A 751 15.22 -9.20 -27.01
N TRP A 752 15.11 -8.31 -26.03
CA TRP A 752 16.07 -7.24 -25.86
C TRP A 752 17.20 -7.55 -24.86
N LEU A 753 16.98 -8.44 -23.90
CA LEU A 753 18.03 -8.83 -22.96
C LEU A 753 18.66 -10.18 -23.28
N GLN A 754 17.89 -11.19 -23.65
CA GLN A 754 18.43 -12.47 -24.04
C GLN A 754 18.84 -12.51 -25.53
N GLN A 755 18.39 -11.52 -26.33
CA GLN A 755 18.61 -11.45 -27.78
C GLN A 755 18.12 -12.73 -28.47
N ALA A 756 17.03 -13.32 -27.97
CA ALA A 756 16.45 -14.55 -28.47
C ALA A 756 15.14 -14.27 -29.22
N PRO A 757 14.78 -15.09 -30.22
CA PRO A 757 13.46 -14.98 -30.84
C PRO A 757 12.35 -15.37 -29.88
N THR A 758 11.22 -14.71 -30.03
CA THR A 758 9.97 -15.03 -29.30
C THR A 758 9.16 -16.05 -30.11
N PRO A 759 8.23 -16.79 -29.47
CA PRO A 759 7.31 -17.69 -30.17
C PRO A 759 6.50 -16.97 -31.25
N ASP A 760 6.16 -17.66 -32.31
CA ASP A 760 5.18 -17.17 -33.30
C ASP A 760 3.76 -17.34 -32.75
N TRP A 761 3.28 -16.30 -32.11
CA TRP A 761 1.94 -16.30 -31.49
C TRP A 761 0.78 -16.27 -32.49
N ASN A 762 1.04 -15.87 -33.74
CA ASN A 762 0.05 -15.83 -34.81
C ASN A 762 -0.06 -17.13 -35.59
N GLY A 763 1.00 -17.94 -35.60
CA GLY A 763 1.07 -19.22 -36.31
C GLY A 763 0.50 -20.42 -35.53
N ALA A 764 0.31 -20.33 -34.23
CA ALA A 764 -0.23 -21.39 -33.40
C ALA A 764 -1.74 -21.20 -33.10
N PRO A 765 -2.60 -22.26 -33.06
CA PRO A 765 -3.93 -22.12 -32.55
C PRO A 765 -3.84 -21.66 -31.09
N SER A 766 -4.38 -20.47 -30.79
CA SER A 766 -4.32 -19.89 -29.45
C SER A 766 -5.24 -20.70 -28.51
N THR A 767 -4.66 -21.45 -27.59
CA THR A 767 -5.37 -22.08 -26.47
C THR A 767 -5.75 -21.07 -25.38
N LEU A 768 -5.36 -19.79 -25.54
CA LEU A 768 -5.62 -18.71 -24.57
C LEU A 768 -7.05 -18.14 -24.62
N HIS A 769 -7.91 -18.57 -25.55
CA HIS A 769 -9.26 -18.01 -25.74
C HIS A 769 -10.41 -18.99 -25.53
N ALA A 770 -10.25 -20.01 -24.71
CA ALA A 770 -11.36 -20.90 -24.31
C ALA A 770 -11.91 -20.56 -22.91
N GLY A 771 -12.08 -19.27 -22.60
CA GLY A 771 -12.61 -18.89 -21.28
C GLY A 771 -12.89 -17.40 -21.12
N THR A 772 -13.86 -16.88 -21.89
CA THR A 772 -14.57 -15.63 -21.51
C THR A 772 -16.00 -15.96 -21.15
#